data_ab8b0404a8650dcd4674221cec16be78
#
_entry.id   ab8b0404a8650dcd4674221cec16be78
#
_cell.length_a   1.000
_cell.length_b   1.000
_cell.length_c   1.000
_cell.angle_alpha   90.00
_cell.angle_beta   90.00
_cell.angle_gamma   90.00
#
_symmetry.space_group_name_H-M   'P 1'
#
loop_
_entity.id
_entity.type
_entity.pdbx_description
1 polymer ?
#
loop_
_entity_poly.entity_id
_entity_poly.type
_entity_poly.pdbx_seq_one_letter_code
_entity_poly.pdbx_strand_id
1 'polypeptide(L)'
;MRHYFESLSTVLEQQKTSRNGLDTTQATERLNRYGKNKLAEGKKKSLIARLLGQMADPMVLVLIAAAVISGAVGELADMLIILAVVALNSILGVIQEGKAEKAIEALQQMTSPYSKVRRNGHVMQIKSEDIVPGDIVLLEAGDAVPADMRIIDASSLKIEEASLTGESVPVEKTNKVLTSTNNEDVPLGDRHNMAYMGTNVVYGRGECVVVGTGMSTEMGKIAGIISLTENEKTPLQKKLASLSKVLSIGVLGISIFIFVFSVLRSGGFGAGHVLDMFMLAISLAVAAIPEGLVAVVTIVLSIGVTKMSKRNAIIRRLTAVETLGCTQIICSDKTGTLTQNKMTVVDTFGDVNQLAISMALCNDASISEEDESIVGEPTESALIRYAFDAGKNKNELEKRFPRVSEAPFDSERKMMSTIHKTEGRFIQYTKGAPDELLQRCTHILTPQGEVLLSEELRKDVLDRNKDMAKKALRVLGSAMKHRDALPEDTSPENLEKDLIFIGLTGMIDPVRHEAKSAIDECRSAGIKPIMITGDHRDTAVAIAIELGIIENESQAVTGTDISKMSDDEFDNNIDKYFVYARVQPEHKVRIVNAWKKRDKITAMTGDGVNDAPALKSADIGVGMGITGTDVSKSVSDMVLADDNFATIVYAVEEGRRIYDNIRKSIQFLLSSNLSEVVALFAATIMNLRLFYPIHILWINLITDSFPAIALGMEEAESDIMNKPPRDSDEGIFANRLGVRIVYQGVIIAVLTLISFLIGYNVNNASQELSQGTAMTMAFLTLSLCEIFHSINLRSSINSILFSKTHNKYLLLAMLASFVLTLTVIYIPGLNTVFQLTALPLANLLAAIGLALIIIPVVEIEKLISRQTM
;
A
#
# COMPACT_ATOMS: atom_id res chain seq x y z
N MET A 1 6.66 -17.37 -34.69
CA MET A 1 6.78 -16.63 -35.96
C MET A 1 7.80 -15.53 -35.77
N ARG A 2 8.59 -15.13 -36.80
CA ARG A 2 9.68 -14.16 -36.68
C ARG A 2 9.21 -12.78 -37.18
N HIS A 3 8.24 -12.18 -36.56
CA HIS A 3 7.58 -10.93 -36.98
C HIS A 3 8.53 -9.75 -37.25
N TYR A 4 9.76 -9.80 -36.71
CA TYR A 4 10.79 -8.77 -36.93
C TYR A 4 11.44 -8.83 -38.33
N PHE A 5 11.33 -9.97 -39.04
CA PHE A 5 11.78 -10.12 -40.43
C PHE A 5 10.66 -9.85 -41.45
N GLU A 6 9.41 -9.71 -40.99
CA GLU A 6 8.26 -9.59 -41.88
C GLU A 6 7.94 -8.12 -42.16
N SER A 7 7.40 -7.87 -43.37
CA SER A 7 6.88 -6.54 -43.66
C SER A 7 5.65 -6.23 -42.78
N LEU A 8 5.42 -4.94 -42.52
CA LEU A 8 4.28 -4.52 -41.69
C LEU A 8 2.93 -5.00 -42.29
N SER A 9 2.80 -4.96 -43.65
CA SER A 9 1.60 -5.46 -44.33
C SER A 9 1.35 -6.95 -44.05
N THR A 10 2.41 -7.75 -44.09
CA THR A 10 2.36 -9.19 -43.81
C THR A 10 1.97 -9.46 -42.38
N VAL A 11 2.52 -8.71 -41.41
CA VAL A 11 2.16 -8.86 -39.99
C VAL A 11 0.70 -8.50 -39.75
N LEU A 12 0.22 -7.39 -40.31
CA LEU A 12 -1.20 -6.97 -40.16
C LEU A 12 -2.13 -8.03 -40.78
N GLU A 13 -1.78 -8.60 -41.95
CA GLU A 13 -2.55 -9.66 -42.58
C GLU A 13 -2.56 -10.94 -41.77
N GLN A 14 -1.41 -11.38 -41.24
CA GLN A 14 -1.32 -12.55 -40.34
C GLN A 14 -2.13 -12.37 -39.08
N GLN A 15 -2.09 -11.16 -38.49
CA GLN A 15 -2.89 -10.83 -37.32
C GLN A 15 -4.38 -10.54 -37.67
N LYS A 16 -4.76 -10.58 -38.97
CA LYS A 16 -6.13 -10.29 -39.46
C LYS A 16 -6.64 -8.99 -38.85
N THR A 17 -5.87 -7.92 -38.94
CA THR A 17 -6.18 -6.59 -38.37
C THR A 17 -5.79 -5.51 -39.36
N SER A 18 -6.14 -4.27 -39.06
CA SER A 18 -5.78 -3.09 -39.87
C SER A 18 -5.27 -1.97 -38.96
N ARG A 19 -4.79 -0.86 -39.54
CA ARG A 19 -4.39 0.33 -38.75
C ARG A 19 -5.56 0.94 -37.94
N ASN A 20 -6.82 0.63 -38.31
CA ASN A 20 -8.01 1.06 -37.53
C ASN A 20 -8.29 0.16 -36.33
N GLY A 21 -7.51 -0.92 -36.13
CA GLY A 21 -7.67 -1.89 -35.06
C GLY A 21 -8.77 -2.93 -35.34
N LEU A 22 -9.02 -3.77 -34.37
CA LEU A 22 -10.07 -4.79 -34.38
C LEU A 22 -11.43 -4.15 -34.11
N ASP A 23 -12.51 -4.79 -34.55
CA ASP A 23 -13.83 -4.47 -34.03
C ASP A 23 -14.06 -5.11 -32.67
N THR A 24 -15.06 -4.61 -31.93
CA THR A 24 -15.36 -5.06 -30.57
C THR A 24 -15.74 -6.55 -30.53
N THR A 25 -16.40 -7.06 -31.56
CA THR A 25 -16.83 -8.46 -31.65
C THR A 25 -15.62 -9.36 -31.85
N GLN A 26 -14.74 -9.00 -32.78
CA GLN A 26 -13.48 -9.73 -33.03
C GLN A 26 -12.56 -9.75 -31.79
N ALA A 27 -12.48 -8.61 -31.07
CA ALA A 27 -11.68 -8.52 -29.84
C ALA A 27 -12.24 -9.46 -28.76
N THR A 28 -13.57 -9.54 -28.61
CA THR A 28 -14.22 -10.42 -27.64
C THR A 28 -14.04 -11.90 -28.02
N GLU A 29 -14.18 -12.26 -29.29
CA GLU A 29 -13.92 -13.61 -29.78
C GLU A 29 -12.48 -14.04 -29.55
N ARG A 30 -11.52 -13.13 -29.78
CA ARG A 30 -10.09 -13.40 -29.54
C ARG A 30 -9.81 -13.54 -28.05
N LEU A 31 -10.42 -12.71 -27.20
CA LEU A 31 -10.27 -12.82 -25.74
C LEU A 31 -10.76 -14.18 -25.25
N ASN A 32 -11.88 -14.67 -25.79
CA ASN A 32 -12.39 -16.00 -25.46
C ASN A 32 -11.48 -17.12 -25.98
N ARG A 33 -10.80 -16.92 -27.12
CA ARG A 33 -9.93 -17.93 -27.76
C ARG A 33 -8.55 -17.97 -27.15
N TYR A 34 -7.90 -16.83 -26.93
CA TYR A 34 -6.51 -16.72 -26.45
C TYR A 34 -6.42 -16.56 -24.93
N GLY A 35 -7.54 -16.25 -24.27
CA GLY A 35 -7.56 -15.93 -22.84
C GLY A 35 -7.05 -14.54 -22.54
N LYS A 36 -7.00 -14.22 -21.25
CA LYS A 36 -6.48 -12.92 -20.76
C LYS A 36 -4.97 -12.81 -20.94
N ASN A 37 -4.51 -11.61 -21.24
CA ASN A 37 -3.09 -11.27 -21.34
C ASN A 37 -2.44 -11.21 -19.95
N LYS A 38 -2.25 -12.39 -19.35
CA LYS A 38 -1.62 -12.57 -18.03
C LYS A 38 -0.56 -13.66 -18.11
N LEU A 39 0.50 -13.47 -17.36
CA LEU A 39 1.45 -14.54 -17.09
C LEU A 39 0.76 -15.60 -16.22
N ALA A 40 1.11 -16.88 -16.43
CA ALA A 40 0.53 -17.96 -15.62
C ALA A 40 0.91 -17.75 -14.16
N GLU A 41 -0.08 -17.53 -13.32
CA GLU A 41 0.07 -17.66 -11.89
C GLU A 41 0.42 -19.12 -11.55
N GLY A 42 1.27 -19.34 -10.52
CA GLY A 42 1.60 -20.67 -10.07
C GLY A 42 0.33 -21.50 -9.87
N LYS A 43 0.39 -22.79 -10.21
CA LYS A 43 -0.78 -23.67 -10.10
C LYS A 43 -1.34 -23.60 -8.68
N LYS A 44 -2.56 -23.13 -8.53
CA LYS A 44 -3.28 -23.12 -7.25
C LYS A 44 -3.33 -24.57 -6.73
N LYS A 45 -2.89 -24.78 -5.50
CA LYS A 45 -2.99 -26.09 -4.86
C LYS A 45 -4.46 -26.50 -4.82
N SER A 46 -4.76 -27.71 -5.27
CA SER A 46 -6.13 -28.25 -5.16
C SER A 46 -6.55 -28.36 -3.69
N LEU A 47 -7.84 -28.37 -3.41
CA LEU A 47 -8.36 -28.56 -2.04
C LEU A 47 -7.77 -29.83 -1.38
N ILE A 48 -7.64 -30.92 -2.17
CA ILE A 48 -7.05 -32.18 -1.70
C ILE A 48 -5.56 -32.00 -1.38
N ALA A 49 -4.81 -31.27 -2.22
CA ALA A 49 -3.39 -31.02 -1.98
C ALA A 49 -3.17 -30.14 -0.75
N ARG A 50 -4.06 -29.19 -0.47
CA ARG A 50 -4.05 -28.38 0.77
C ARG A 50 -4.36 -29.24 1.99
N LEU A 51 -5.40 -30.07 1.91
CA LEU A 51 -5.76 -31.00 2.98
C LEU A 51 -4.59 -31.96 3.30
N LEU A 52 -3.98 -32.55 2.29
CA LEU A 52 -2.81 -33.40 2.46
C LEU A 52 -1.61 -32.62 3.00
N GLY A 53 -1.45 -31.34 2.61
CA GLY A 53 -0.43 -30.45 3.17
C GLY A 53 -0.63 -30.18 4.66
N GLN A 54 -1.87 -29.96 5.11
CA GLN A 54 -2.21 -29.82 6.53
C GLN A 54 -1.98 -31.14 7.29
N MET A 55 -2.32 -32.28 6.70
CA MET A 55 -2.08 -33.59 7.28
C MET A 55 -0.60 -33.96 7.34
N ALA A 56 0.26 -33.37 6.51
CA ALA A 56 1.71 -33.54 6.54
C ALA A 56 2.42 -32.65 7.59
N ASP A 57 1.67 -31.83 8.31
CA ASP A 57 2.21 -31.07 9.43
C ASP A 57 2.80 -32.06 10.49
N PRO A 58 4.01 -31.80 11.03
CA PRO A 58 4.65 -32.69 11.98
C PRO A 58 3.79 -33.03 13.20
N MET A 59 2.95 -32.08 13.64
CA MET A 59 2.07 -32.30 14.79
C MET A 59 0.88 -33.19 14.45
N VAL A 60 0.28 -32.97 13.29
CA VAL A 60 -0.81 -33.82 12.80
C VAL A 60 -0.28 -35.26 12.59
N LEU A 61 0.96 -35.41 12.13
CA LEU A 61 1.58 -36.74 12.00
C LEU A 61 1.78 -37.43 13.35
N VAL A 62 2.14 -36.68 14.41
CA VAL A 62 2.24 -37.19 15.79
C VAL A 62 0.86 -37.65 16.28
N LEU A 63 -0.21 -36.87 16.02
CA LEU A 63 -1.57 -37.26 16.38
C LEU A 63 -2.05 -38.50 15.60
N ILE A 64 -1.75 -38.60 14.30
CA ILE A 64 -2.05 -39.80 13.49
C ILE A 64 -1.30 -41.00 14.05
N ALA A 65 -0.02 -40.85 14.41
CA ALA A 65 0.75 -41.94 15.02
C ALA A 65 0.13 -42.35 16.37
N ALA A 66 -0.31 -41.42 17.18
CA ALA A 66 -1.02 -41.70 18.42
C ALA A 66 -2.34 -42.44 18.21
N ALA A 67 -3.13 -42.04 17.20
CA ALA A 67 -4.35 -42.72 16.83
C ALA A 67 -4.08 -44.17 16.40
N VAL A 68 -3.04 -44.42 15.61
CA VAL A 68 -2.64 -45.78 15.19
C VAL A 68 -2.21 -46.63 16.39
N ILE A 69 -1.42 -46.04 17.32
CA ILE A 69 -0.99 -46.76 18.53
C ILE A 69 -2.21 -47.07 19.42
N SER A 70 -3.13 -46.12 19.63
CA SER A 70 -4.35 -46.31 20.42
C SER A 70 -5.21 -47.45 19.86
N GLY A 71 -5.40 -47.47 18.53
CA GLY A 71 -6.11 -48.54 17.85
C GLY A 71 -5.44 -49.91 17.94
N ALA A 72 -4.09 -49.94 17.90
CA ALA A 72 -3.30 -51.17 18.04
C ALA A 72 -3.38 -51.77 19.48
N VAL A 73 -3.57 -50.93 20.48
CA VAL A 73 -3.75 -51.35 21.88
C VAL A 73 -5.20 -51.75 22.18
N GLY A 74 -6.14 -51.45 21.26
CA GLY A 74 -7.57 -51.87 21.41
C GLY A 74 -8.49 -50.72 21.86
N GLU A 75 -7.98 -49.52 22.02
CA GLU A 75 -8.73 -48.29 22.41
C GLU A 75 -9.36 -47.64 21.16
N LEU A 76 -10.31 -48.31 20.50
CA LEU A 76 -10.93 -47.86 19.26
C LEU A 76 -11.67 -46.52 19.41
N ALA A 77 -12.24 -46.26 20.57
CA ALA A 77 -12.92 -45.00 20.86
C ALA A 77 -11.93 -43.79 20.78
N ASP A 78 -10.78 -43.90 21.43
CA ASP A 78 -9.77 -42.86 21.45
C ASP A 78 -9.14 -42.64 20.05
N MET A 79 -8.89 -43.73 19.30
CA MET A 79 -8.46 -43.68 17.90
C MET A 79 -9.43 -42.84 17.05
N LEU A 80 -10.73 -43.12 17.15
CA LEU A 80 -11.78 -42.44 16.37
C LEU A 80 -11.90 -40.95 16.77
N ILE A 81 -11.77 -40.66 18.07
CA ILE A 81 -11.80 -39.27 18.58
C ILE A 81 -10.60 -38.51 18.02
N ILE A 82 -9.39 -39.03 18.12
CA ILE A 82 -8.19 -38.37 17.59
C ILE A 82 -8.28 -38.14 16.08
N LEU A 83 -8.74 -39.16 15.33
CA LEU A 83 -8.92 -39.00 13.87
C LEU A 83 -10.00 -37.99 13.50
N ALA A 84 -11.09 -37.90 14.26
CA ALA A 84 -12.13 -36.88 14.06
C ALA A 84 -11.59 -35.47 14.32
N VAL A 85 -10.76 -35.30 15.35
CA VAL A 85 -10.09 -34.06 15.67
C VAL A 85 -9.09 -33.67 14.59
N VAL A 86 -8.25 -34.59 14.13
CA VAL A 86 -7.30 -34.35 13.04
C VAL A 86 -8.05 -33.90 11.76
N ALA A 87 -9.16 -34.56 11.45
CA ALA A 87 -9.99 -34.19 10.30
C ALA A 87 -10.58 -32.78 10.46
N LEU A 88 -11.13 -32.45 11.64
CA LEU A 88 -11.70 -31.14 11.93
C LEU A 88 -10.63 -30.04 11.85
N ASN A 89 -9.48 -30.23 12.46
CA ASN A 89 -8.37 -29.28 12.44
C ASN A 89 -7.87 -29.05 11.00
N SER A 90 -7.66 -30.14 10.23
CA SER A 90 -7.24 -30.05 8.84
C SER A 90 -8.25 -29.31 7.95
N ILE A 91 -9.55 -29.53 8.13
CA ILE A 91 -10.60 -28.80 7.39
C ILE A 91 -10.58 -27.31 7.73
N LEU A 92 -10.44 -26.97 9.00
CA LEU A 92 -10.44 -25.59 9.45
C LEU A 92 -9.15 -24.86 9.03
N GLY A 93 -8.00 -25.53 9.07
CA GLY A 93 -6.75 -25.01 8.51
C GLY A 93 -6.87 -24.67 7.02
N VAL A 94 -7.48 -25.56 6.22
CA VAL A 94 -7.75 -25.30 4.80
C VAL A 94 -8.71 -24.12 4.59
N ILE A 95 -9.74 -23.95 5.44
CA ILE A 95 -10.66 -22.83 5.36
C ILE A 95 -9.94 -21.50 5.69
N GLN A 96 -9.12 -21.47 6.73
CA GLN A 96 -8.34 -20.29 7.14
C GLN A 96 -7.32 -19.91 6.06
N GLU A 97 -6.54 -20.87 5.54
CA GLU A 97 -5.59 -20.66 4.44
C GLU A 97 -6.31 -20.13 3.18
N GLY A 98 -7.45 -20.71 2.83
CA GLY A 98 -8.25 -20.28 1.67
C GLY A 98 -8.82 -18.86 1.81
N LYS A 99 -9.18 -18.41 3.02
CA LYS A 99 -9.60 -17.03 3.27
C LYS A 99 -8.45 -16.06 3.13
N ALA A 100 -7.28 -16.39 3.67
CA ALA A 100 -6.07 -15.57 3.55
C ALA A 100 -5.63 -15.40 2.08
N GLU A 101 -5.63 -16.48 1.31
CA GLU A 101 -5.26 -16.46 -0.11
C GLU A 101 -6.24 -15.63 -0.96
N LYS A 102 -7.56 -15.79 -0.76
CA LYS A 102 -8.57 -14.98 -1.46
C LYS A 102 -8.43 -13.48 -1.18
N ALA A 103 -8.05 -13.12 0.04
CA ALA A 103 -7.85 -11.74 0.40
C ALA A 103 -6.61 -11.14 -0.30
N ILE A 104 -5.53 -11.90 -0.44
CA ILE A 104 -4.33 -11.51 -1.20
C ILE A 104 -4.67 -11.38 -2.70
N GLU A 105 -5.43 -12.33 -3.25
CA GLU A 105 -5.85 -12.33 -4.67
C GLU A 105 -6.71 -11.11 -5.01
N ALA A 106 -7.64 -10.72 -4.12
CA ALA A 106 -8.47 -9.54 -4.30
C ALA A 106 -7.64 -8.25 -4.37
N LEU A 107 -6.53 -8.17 -3.62
CA LEU A 107 -5.60 -7.04 -3.66
C LEU A 107 -4.86 -6.95 -5.01
N GLN A 108 -4.39 -8.07 -5.54
CA GLN A 108 -3.70 -8.10 -6.83
C GLN A 108 -4.59 -7.64 -7.98
N GLN A 109 -5.90 -7.92 -7.91
CA GLN A 109 -6.86 -7.46 -8.92
C GLN A 109 -7.11 -5.95 -8.92
N MET A 110 -6.87 -5.25 -7.82
CA MET A 110 -7.05 -3.79 -7.71
C MET A 110 -5.96 -2.98 -8.43
N THR A 111 -4.83 -3.60 -8.77
CA THR A 111 -3.64 -2.95 -9.35
C THR A 111 -3.43 -3.24 -10.84
N SER A 112 -4.44 -3.74 -11.54
CA SER A 112 -4.31 -4.07 -12.97
C SER A 112 -4.06 -2.80 -13.79
N PRO A 113 -2.99 -2.73 -14.60
CA PRO A 113 -2.70 -1.58 -15.45
C PRO A 113 -3.72 -1.45 -16.58
N TYR A 114 -3.81 -0.23 -17.14
CA TYR A 114 -4.62 0.08 -18.31
C TYR A 114 -3.73 0.40 -19.50
N SER A 115 -4.22 0.13 -20.72
CA SER A 115 -3.51 0.45 -21.96
C SER A 115 -4.43 1.17 -22.93
N LYS A 116 -3.85 2.11 -23.70
CA LYS A 116 -4.53 2.82 -24.78
C LYS A 116 -4.51 1.94 -26.03
N VAL A 117 -5.67 1.58 -26.53
CA VAL A 117 -5.80 0.77 -27.76
C VAL A 117 -6.69 1.47 -28.78
N ARG A 118 -6.44 1.21 -30.08
CA ARG A 118 -7.35 1.64 -31.13
C ARG A 118 -8.19 0.45 -31.55
N ARG A 119 -9.53 0.56 -31.40
CA ARG A 119 -10.54 -0.38 -31.90
C ARG A 119 -11.61 0.38 -32.66
N ASN A 120 -12.11 -0.17 -33.76
CA ASN A 120 -13.09 0.52 -34.62
C ASN A 120 -12.65 1.94 -35.08
N GLY A 121 -11.35 2.20 -35.21
CA GLY A 121 -10.81 3.52 -35.55
C GLY A 121 -10.77 4.53 -34.39
N HIS A 122 -11.34 4.21 -33.24
CA HIS A 122 -11.36 5.07 -32.04
C HIS A 122 -10.36 4.61 -30.99
N VAL A 123 -9.68 5.57 -30.36
CA VAL A 123 -8.79 5.30 -29.23
C VAL A 123 -9.62 5.14 -27.98
N MET A 124 -9.38 4.06 -27.23
CA MET A 124 -10.03 3.77 -25.97
C MET A 124 -9.03 3.20 -24.96
N GLN A 125 -9.34 3.34 -23.68
CA GLN A 125 -8.55 2.77 -22.61
C GLN A 125 -9.20 1.47 -22.14
N ILE A 126 -8.43 0.36 -22.15
CA ILE A 126 -8.88 -0.96 -21.66
C ILE A 126 -7.90 -1.48 -20.61
N LYS A 127 -8.33 -2.45 -19.82
CA LYS A 127 -7.40 -3.16 -18.94
C LYS A 127 -6.37 -3.90 -19.78
N SER A 128 -5.09 -3.81 -19.40
CA SER A 128 -3.99 -4.47 -20.13
C SER A 128 -4.17 -5.99 -20.21
N GLU A 129 -4.92 -6.58 -19.27
CA GLU A 129 -5.27 -8.00 -19.29
C GLU A 129 -6.27 -8.40 -20.40
N ASP A 130 -7.01 -7.43 -20.95
CA ASP A 130 -8.01 -7.66 -22.00
C ASP A 130 -7.48 -7.36 -23.43
N ILE A 131 -6.16 -7.13 -23.54
CA ILE A 131 -5.44 -7.00 -24.82
C ILE A 131 -5.35 -8.37 -25.50
N VAL A 132 -5.59 -8.37 -26.81
CA VAL A 132 -5.55 -9.59 -27.62
C VAL A 132 -4.63 -9.44 -28.84
N PRO A 133 -4.08 -10.53 -29.40
CA PRO A 133 -3.31 -10.46 -30.64
C PRO A 133 -4.10 -9.76 -31.74
N GLY A 134 -3.48 -8.78 -32.40
CA GLY A 134 -4.10 -7.96 -33.43
C GLY A 134 -4.65 -6.62 -32.96
N ASP A 135 -4.69 -6.32 -31.66
CA ASP A 135 -4.98 -4.98 -31.16
C ASP A 135 -3.89 -3.99 -31.59
N ILE A 136 -4.28 -2.75 -31.84
CA ILE A 136 -3.34 -1.65 -32.08
C ILE A 136 -3.19 -0.90 -30.76
N VAL A 137 -1.99 -0.93 -30.20
CA VAL A 137 -1.65 -0.26 -28.93
C VAL A 137 -0.90 1.03 -29.21
N LEU A 138 -1.28 2.10 -28.53
CA LEU A 138 -0.57 3.37 -28.54
C LEU A 138 0.32 3.45 -27.31
N LEU A 139 1.61 3.72 -27.54
CA LEU A 139 2.62 3.84 -26.50
C LEU A 139 3.11 5.29 -26.41
N GLU A 140 3.26 5.78 -25.19
CA GLU A 140 3.83 7.09 -24.86
C GLU A 140 4.90 6.93 -23.76
N ALA A 141 5.78 7.93 -23.65
CA ALA A 141 6.79 7.93 -22.59
C ALA A 141 6.13 7.79 -21.21
N GLY A 142 6.58 6.80 -20.43
CA GLY A 142 6.01 6.44 -19.13
C GLY A 142 5.09 5.23 -19.15
N ASP A 143 4.69 4.73 -20.31
CA ASP A 143 3.86 3.53 -20.43
C ASP A 143 4.70 2.26 -20.25
N ALA A 144 4.11 1.26 -19.59
CA ALA A 144 4.63 -0.10 -19.63
C ALA A 144 4.14 -0.80 -20.90
N VAL A 145 5.01 -1.55 -21.54
CA VAL A 145 4.69 -2.35 -22.75
C VAL A 145 3.84 -3.55 -22.32
N PRO A 146 2.55 -3.63 -22.71
CA PRO A 146 1.62 -4.61 -22.13
C PRO A 146 1.71 -6.00 -22.74
N ALA A 147 2.28 -6.14 -23.92
CA ALA A 147 2.32 -7.38 -24.71
C ALA A 147 3.51 -7.36 -25.67
N ASP A 148 3.84 -8.48 -26.31
CA ASP A 148 4.81 -8.46 -27.40
C ASP A 148 4.17 -7.89 -28.67
N MET A 149 4.81 -6.87 -29.23
CA MET A 149 4.24 -6.06 -30.28
C MET A 149 5.25 -5.75 -31.41
N ARG A 150 4.74 -5.62 -32.63
CA ARG A 150 5.48 -5.13 -33.80
C ARG A 150 5.17 -3.65 -33.99
N ILE A 151 6.20 -2.83 -34.11
CA ILE A 151 6.08 -1.38 -34.27
C ILE A 151 5.53 -1.06 -35.64
N ILE A 152 4.46 -0.27 -35.70
CA ILE A 152 3.83 0.26 -36.91
C ILE A 152 4.41 1.62 -37.24
N ASP A 153 4.49 2.49 -36.24
CA ASP A 153 5.05 3.83 -36.34
C ASP A 153 5.79 4.21 -35.06
N ALA A 154 6.84 5.00 -35.17
CA ALA A 154 7.66 5.42 -34.05
C ALA A 154 8.15 6.85 -34.26
N SER A 155 7.87 7.74 -33.28
CA SER A 155 8.38 9.11 -33.23
C SER A 155 9.35 9.21 -32.05
N SER A 156 10.66 9.06 -32.33
CA SER A 156 11.74 9.05 -31.32
C SER A 156 11.47 8.07 -30.17
N LEU A 157 10.80 6.95 -30.43
CA LEU A 157 10.43 5.96 -29.43
C LEU A 157 11.68 5.26 -28.88
N LYS A 158 11.89 5.34 -27.55
CA LYS A 158 12.96 4.61 -26.85
C LYS A 158 12.36 3.77 -25.75
N ILE A 159 12.77 2.49 -25.70
CA ILE A 159 12.26 1.50 -24.75
C ILE A 159 13.45 0.96 -23.94
N GLU A 160 13.28 0.95 -22.61
CA GLU A 160 14.20 0.31 -21.69
C GLU A 160 13.87 -1.19 -21.61
N GLU A 161 14.78 -2.04 -22.04
CA GLU A 161 14.60 -3.48 -22.16
C GLU A 161 15.44 -4.26 -21.12
N ALA A 162 15.95 -3.59 -20.10
CA ALA A 162 16.81 -4.19 -19.05
C ALA A 162 16.22 -5.45 -18.40
N SER A 163 14.90 -5.51 -18.25
CA SER A 163 14.19 -6.67 -17.69
C SER A 163 14.33 -7.96 -18.53
N LEU A 164 14.64 -7.82 -19.80
CA LEU A 164 14.77 -8.95 -20.75
C LEU A 164 16.21 -9.14 -21.23
N THR A 165 16.95 -8.05 -21.44
CA THR A 165 18.31 -8.08 -22.04
C THR A 165 19.41 -7.95 -21.00
N GLY A 166 19.10 -7.40 -19.82
CA GLY A 166 20.07 -7.05 -18.78
C GLY A 166 20.81 -5.73 -19.05
N GLU A 167 20.57 -5.07 -20.19
CA GLU A 167 21.20 -3.80 -20.54
C GLU A 167 20.30 -2.61 -20.18
N SER A 168 20.82 -1.67 -19.40
CA SER A 168 20.06 -0.52 -18.89
C SER A 168 19.97 0.67 -19.86
N VAL A 169 20.65 0.59 -21.02
CA VAL A 169 20.61 1.67 -22.02
C VAL A 169 19.32 1.54 -22.85
N PRO A 170 18.48 2.60 -22.94
CA PRO A 170 17.26 2.53 -23.72
C PRO A 170 17.53 2.34 -25.21
N VAL A 171 16.81 1.42 -25.82
CA VAL A 171 16.95 1.05 -27.24
C VAL A 171 16.02 1.93 -28.08
N GLU A 172 16.57 2.61 -29.07
CA GLU A 172 15.78 3.36 -30.05
C GLU A 172 15.03 2.42 -30.99
N LYS A 173 13.74 2.63 -31.13
CA LYS A 173 12.83 1.76 -31.87
C LYS A 173 12.46 2.33 -33.25
N THR A 174 12.31 1.46 -34.21
CA THR A 174 12.02 1.81 -35.64
C THR A 174 10.98 0.85 -36.21
N ASN A 175 10.29 1.24 -37.26
CA ASN A 175 9.39 0.36 -38.02
C ASN A 175 10.04 -0.44 -39.14
N LYS A 176 11.36 -0.24 -39.41
CA LYS A 176 12.09 -0.87 -40.49
C LYS A 176 12.14 -2.39 -40.31
N VAL A 177 12.06 -3.13 -41.42
CA VAL A 177 12.23 -4.59 -41.44
C VAL A 177 13.68 -4.92 -41.20
N LEU A 178 13.96 -5.85 -40.29
CA LEU A 178 15.33 -6.33 -40.07
C LEU A 178 15.75 -7.31 -41.16
N THR A 179 17.00 -7.21 -41.55
CA THR A 179 17.59 -8.11 -42.55
C THR A 179 18.74 -8.89 -41.91
N SER A 180 18.70 -10.21 -41.98
CA SER A 180 19.81 -11.05 -41.55
C SER A 180 20.52 -11.63 -42.75
N THR A 181 21.85 -11.54 -42.78
CA THR A 181 22.68 -12.07 -43.87
C THR A 181 22.74 -13.59 -43.91
N ASN A 182 22.48 -14.29 -42.80
CA ASN A 182 22.65 -15.76 -42.70
C ASN A 182 21.38 -16.52 -42.24
N ASN A 183 20.19 -15.88 -42.24
CA ASN A 183 18.94 -16.48 -41.73
C ASN A 183 19.02 -16.91 -40.26
N GLU A 184 19.99 -16.42 -39.50
CA GLU A 184 20.16 -16.62 -38.08
C GLU A 184 19.15 -15.76 -37.29
N ASP A 185 18.79 -16.21 -36.08
CA ASP A 185 17.92 -15.46 -35.16
C ASP A 185 18.64 -14.18 -34.72
N VAL A 186 17.94 -13.03 -34.78
CA VAL A 186 18.43 -11.77 -34.23
C VAL A 186 18.29 -11.82 -32.69
N PRO A 187 19.36 -11.53 -31.93
CA PRO A 187 19.27 -11.40 -30.47
C PRO A 187 18.17 -10.44 -30.05
N LEU A 188 17.57 -10.65 -28.85
CA LEU A 188 16.38 -9.93 -28.41
C LEU A 188 16.60 -8.41 -28.34
N GLY A 189 17.76 -7.96 -27.82
CA GLY A 189 18.15 -6.55 -27.72
C GLY A 189 18.35 -5.85 -29.08
N ASP A 190 18.64 -6.60 -30.15
CA ASP A 190 18.86 -6.04 -31.48
C ASP A 190 17.58 -5.97 -32.34
N ARG A 191 16.45 -6.41 -31.80
CA ARG A 191 15.16 -6.37 -32.51
C ARG A 191 14.51 -5.00 -32.37
N HIS A 192 15.11 -4.00 -33.00
CA HIS A 192 14.69 -2.58 -32.93
C HIS A 192 13.27 -2.29 -33.41
N ASN A 193 12.63 -3.22 -34.10
CA ASN A 193 11.27 -3.07 -34.61
C ASN A 193 10.20 -3.80 -33.79
N MET A 194 10.58 -4.32 -32.65
CA MET A 194 9.68 -4.98 -31.68
C MET A 194 9.66 -4.24 -30.35
N ALA A 195 8.55 -4.36 -29.64
CA ALA A 195 8.40 -3.96 -28.23
C ALA A 195 7.91 -5.18 -27.45
N TYR A 196 8.44 -5.41 -26.25
CA TYR A 196 8.24 -6.65 -25.50
C TYR A 196 7.52 -6.39 -24.18
N MET A 197 6.64 -7.32 -23.80
CA MET A 197 5.94 -7.29 -22.51
C MET A 197 6.92 -7.16 -21.34
N GLY A 198 6.59 -6.26 -20.38
CA GLY A 198 7.39 -6.05 -19.18
C GLY A 198 8.60 -5.12 -19.35
N THR A 199 8.68 -4.42 -20.48
CA THR A 199 9.62 -3.32 -20.74
C THR A 199 8.91 -1.97 -20.60
N ASN A 200 9.67 -0.85 -20.57
CA ASN A 200 9.11 0.47 -20.28
C ASN A 200 9.48 1.48 -21.36
N VAL A 201 8.53 2.30 -21.78
CA VAL A 201 8.77 3.41 -22.71
C VAL A 201 9.35 4.59 -21.93
N VAL A 202 10.60 4.97 -22.23
CA VAL A 202 11.28 6.07 -21.53
C VAL A 202 11.24 7.39 -22.30
N TYR A 203 11.04 7.34 -23.62
CA TYR A 203 10.98 8.54 -24.44
C TYR A 203 10.19 8.33 -25.74
N GLY A 204 9.54 9.40 -26.24
CA GLY A 204 8.85 9.40 -27.52
C GLY A 204 7.48 8.72 -27.46
N ARG A 205 6.95 8.38 -28.65
CA ARG A 205 5.66 7.71 -28.82
C ARG A 205 5.70 6.74 -29.98
N GLY A 206 4.79 5.75 -29.96
CA GLY A 206 4.67 4.78 -31.05
C GLY A 206 3.32 4.11 -31.15
N GLU A 207 3.00 3.61 -32.35
CA GLU A 207 1.86 2.72 -32.58
C GLU A 207 2.38 1.31 -32.85
N CYS A 208 1.79 0.33 -32.22
CA CYS A 208 2.24 -1.05 -32.27
C CYS A 208 1.08 -2.02 -32.49
N VAL A 209 1.28 -3.10 -33.23
CA VAL A 209 0.32 -4.22 -33.34
C VAL A 209 0.74 -5.36 -32.44
N VAL A 210 -0.19 -5.86 -31.62
CA VAL A 210 0.03 -6.98 -30.72
C VAL A 210 0.20 -8.28 -31.48
N VAL A 211 1.32 -8.98 -31.26
CA VAL A 211 1.65 -10.27 -31.91
C VAL A 211 1.69 -11.43 -30.95
N GLY A 212 1.85 -11.18 -29.66
CA GLY A 212 1.86 -12.21 -28.61
C GLY A 212 1.35 -11.66 -27.27
N THR A 213 0.60 -12.48 -26.53
CA THR A 213 0.02 -12.13 -25.22
C THR A 213 0.30 -13.22 -24.18
N GLY A 214 0.33 -12.83 -22.89
CA GLY A 214 0.48 -13.73 -21.75
C GLY A 214 1.68 -14.67 -21.87
N MET A 215 1.46 -15.96 -21.72
CA MET A 215 2.53 -16.97 -21.76
C MET A 215 3.18 -17.15 -23.15
N SER A 216 2.59 -16.58 -24.21
CA SER A 216 3.18 -16.60 -25.55
C SER A 216 4.21 -15.48 -25.80
N THR A 217 4.35 -14.53 -24.87
CA THR A 217 5.36 -13.46 -24.93
C THR A 217 6.76 -13.97 -24.54
N GLU A 218 7.80 -13.19 -24.86
CA GLU A 218 9.17 -13.51 -24.42
C GLU A 218 9.25 -13.54 -22.88
N MET A 219 8.61 -12.57 -22.19
CA MET A 219 8.49 -12.59 -20.74
C MET A 219 7.71 -13.83 -20.24
N GLY A 220 6.67 -14.27 -20.97
CA GLY A 220 5.91 -15.47 -20.67
C GLY A 220 6.73 -16.74 -20.72
N LYS A 221 7.64 -16.85 -21.70
CA LYS A 221 8.59 -17.98 -21.80
C LYS A 221 9.55 -18.03 -20.61
N ILE A 222 10.07 -16.86 -20.17
CA ILE A 222 10.94 -16.75 -18.99
C ILE A 222 10.14 -17.10 -17.71
N ALA A 223 8.93 -16.56 -17.57
CA ALA A 223 8.05 -16.85 -16.43
C ALA A 223 7.70 -18.34 -16.32
N GLY A 224 7.54 -19.04 -17.47
CA GLY A 224 7.34 -20.48 -17.52
C GLY A 224 8.49 -21.30 -16.93
N ILE A 225 9.71 -20.78 -16.98
CA ILE A 225 10.93 -21.38 -16.39
C ILE A 225 11.02 -21.04 -14.89
N ILE A 226 10.57 -19.85 -14.50
CA ILE A 226 10.70 -19.28 -13.14
C ILE A 226 9.47 -19.59 -12.26
N SER A 227 8.37 -20.16 -12.80
CA SER A 227 7.08 -20.36 -12.13
C SER A 227 7.10 -21.24 -10.84
N LEU A 228 8.26 -21.42 -10.22
CA LEU A 228 8.49 -22.11 -8.94
C LEU A 228 8.84 -21.14 -7.79
N THR A 229 8.82 -19.83 -7.99
CA THR A 229 9.16 -18.88 -6.92
C THR A 229 7.94 -18.68 -6.03
N GLU A 230 8.03 -19.17 -4.79
CA GLU A 230 7.04 -18.92 -3.74
C GLU A 230 6.93 -17.42 -3.45
N ASN A 231 5.72 -16.97 -3.07
CA ASN A 231 5.50 -15.61 -2.57
C ASN A 231 6.47 -15.28 -1.44
N GLU A 232 7.16 -14.17 -1.53
CA GLU A 232 8.09 -13.73 -0.47
C GLU A 232 7.34 -13.51 0.84
N LYS A 233 7.80 -14.20 1.89
CA LYS A 233 7.29 -14.01 3.25
C LYS A 233 7.78 -12.68 3.81
N THR A 234 6.90 -11.97 4.54
CA THR A 234 7.28 -10.74 5.23
C THR A 234 8.35 -11.00 6.30
N PRO A 235 9.18 -9.99 6.68
CA PRO A 235 10.13 -10.13 7.78
C PRO A 235 9.48 -10.65 9.06
N LEU A 236 8.29 -10.15 9.39
CA LEU A 236 7.49 -10.62 10.52
C LEU A 236 7.11 -12.10 10.38
N GLN A 237 6.64 -12.53 9.22
CA GLN A 237 6.32 -13.95 8.97
C GLN A 237 7.56 -14.84 9.07
N LYS A 238 8.75 -14.38 8.64
CA LYS A 238 10.02 -15.12 8.81
C LYS A 238 10.41 -15.21 10.29
N LYS A 239 10.31 -14.09 11.04
CA LYS A 239 10.57 -14.06 12.50
C LYS A 239 9.61 -14.99 13.26
N LEU A 240 8.30 -14.99 12.89
CA LEU A 240 7.30 -15.86 13.49
C LEU A 240 7.53 -17.36 13.18
N ALA A 241 7.90 -17.69 11.96
CA ALA A 241 8.22 -19.07 11.58
C ALA A 241 9.46 -19.59 12.37
N SER A 242 10.46 -18.73 12.55
CA SER A 242 11.62 -19.06 13.39
C SER A 242 11.23 -19.28 14.85
N LEU A 243 10.36 -18.40 15.39
CA LEU A 243 9.82 -18.52 16.74
C LEU A 243 9.04 -19.83 16.93
N SER A 244 8.11 -20.12 16.00
CA SER A 244 7.35 -21.39 16.05
C SER A 244 8.27 -22.60 16.06
N LYS A 245 9.35 -22.59 15.27
CA LYS A 245 10.34 -23.66 15.26
C LYS A 245 11.04 -23.81 16.62
N VAL A 246 11.47 -22.71 17.24
CA VAL A 246 12.14 -22.74 18.57
C VAL A 246 11.17 -23.25 19.63
N LEU A 247 9.91 -22.77 19.62
CA LEU A 247 8.87 -23.24 20.54
C LEU A 247 8.61 -24.73 20.34
N SER A 248 8.45 -25.20 19.11
CA SER A 248 8.22 -26.63 18.81
C SER A 248 9.35 -27.52 19.33
N ILE A 249 10.60 -27.12 19.19
CA ILE A 249 11.76 -27.87 19.72
C ILE A 249 11.75 -27.87 21.26
N GLY A 250 11.46 -26.74 21.87
CA GLY A 250 11.38 -26.63 23.34
C GLY A 250 10.27 -27.53 23.91
N VAL A 251 9.12 -27.51 23.28
CA VAL A 251 7.97 -28.32 23.66
C VAL A 251 8.23 -29.80 23.49
N LEU A 252 8.81 -30.20 22.37
CA LEU A 252 9.20 -31.60 22.17
C LEU A 252 10.14 -32.08 23.29
N GLY A 253 11.10 -31.24 23.68
CA GLY A 253 11.98 -31.50 24.80
C GLY A 253 11.25 -31.70 26.13
N ILE A 254 10.28 -30.80 26.42
CA ILE A 254 9.43 -30.89 27.62
C ILE A 254 8.56 -32.14 27.58
N SER A 255 7.96 -32.45 26.43
CA SER A 255 7.10 -33.64 26.27
C SER A 255 7.88 -34.94 26.47
N ILE A 256 9.08 -35.03 25.92
CA ILE A 256 9.97 -36.20 26.13
C ILE A 256 10.37 -36.30 27.61
N PHE A 257 10.73 -35.18 28.21
CA PHE A 257 11.07 -35.15 29.65
C PHE A 257 9.90 -35.65 30.52
N ILE A 258 8.69 -35.16 30.28
CA ILE A 258 7.49 -35.58 31.03
C ILE A 258 7.19 -37.05 30.80
N PHE A 259 7.26 -37.52 29.56
CA PHE A 259 7.04 -38.93 29.24
C PHE A 259 8.01 -39.81 30.03
N VAL A 260 9.32 -39.54 29.96
CA VAL A 260 10.35 -40.30 30.68
C VAL A 260 10.16 -40.20 32.19
N PHE A 261 9.93 -38.99 32.70
CA PHE A 261 9.70 -38.75 34.13
C PHE A 261 8.49 -39.52 34.66
N SER A 262 7.36 -39.48 33.90
CA SER A 262 6.12 -40.14 34.27
C SER A 262 6.25 -41.67 34.26
N VAL A 263 6.94 -42.23 33.26
CA VAL A 263 7.22 -43.67 33.16
C VAL A 263 8.15 -44.13 34.30
N LEU A 264 9.20 -43.39 34.61
CA LEU A 264 10.15 -43.71 35.72
C LEU A 264 9.44 -43.65 37.08
N ARG A 265 8.56 -42.67 37.28
CA ARG A 265 7.83 -42.49 38.55
C ARG A 265 6.76 -43.56 38.81
N SER A 266 6.12 -44.03 37.73
CA SER A 266 5.01 -45.02 37.86
C SER A 266 5.49 -46.43 38.23
N GLY A 267 6.79 -46.71 38.14
CA GLY A 267 7.40 -47.97 38.62
C GLY A 267 6.96 -49.19 37.81
N GLY A 268 6.28 -49.02 36.66
CA GLY A 268 5.79 -50.15 35.88
C GLY A 268 5.79 -49.88 34.36
N PHE A 269 6.28 -50.88 33.60
CA PHE A 269 6.27 -50.89 32.11
C PHE A 269 5.05 -51.58 31.53
N GLY A 270 3.86 -51.60 32.21
CA GLY A 270 2.65 -52.17 31.66
C GLY A 270 2.16 -51.35 30.45
N ALA A 271 1.80 -52.06 29.37
CA ALA A 271 1.47 -51.42 28.08
C ALA A 271 0.38 -50.33 28.19
N GLY A 272 -0.66 -50.53 28.99
CA GLY A 272 -1.70 -49.53 29.22
C GLY A 272 -1.20 -48.27 29.92
N HIS A 273 -0.28 -48.43 30.88
CA HIS A 273 0.25 -47.31 31.66
C HIS A 273 1.20 -46.42 30.82
N VAL A 274 2.01 -47.09 29.97
CA VAL A 274 2.92 -46.39 29.02
C VAL A 274 2.09 -45.61 27.98
N LEU A 275 0.93 -46.12 27.54
CA LEU A 275 0.04 -45.46 26.62
C LEU A 275 -0.60 -44.20 27.24
N ASP A 276 -1.05 -44.28 28.50
CA ASP A 276 -1.60 -43.14 29.21
C ASP A 276 -0.57 -41.98 29.32
N MET A 277 0.67 -42.32 29.64
CA MET A 277 1.76 -41.35 29.76
C MET A 277 2.16 -40.78 28.38
N PHE A 278 2.08 -41.60 27.34
CA PHE A 278 2.31 -41.16 25.97
C PHE A 278 1.21 -40.18 25.52
N MET A 279 -0.07 -40.48 25.78
CA MET A 279 -1.19 -39.59 25.50
C MET A 279 -1.09 -38.25 26.25
N LEU A 280 -0.58 -38.27 27.46
CA LEU A 280 -0.34 -37.05 28.25
C LEU A 280 0.80 -36.20 27.65
N ALA A 281 1.90 -36.83 27.22
CA ALA A 281 2.99 -36.16 26.52
C ALA A 281 2.55 -35.55 25.18
N ILE A 282 1.65 -36.23 24.45
CA ILE A 282 1.05 -35.72 23.21
C ILE A 282 0.14 -34.52 23.52
N SER A 283 -0.72 -34.60 24.55
CA SER A 283 -1.55 -33.48 24.96
C SER A 283 -0.72 -32.21 25.22
N LEU A 284 0.43 -32.37 25.88
CA LEU A 284 1.35 -31.28 26.14
C LEU A 284 1.99 -30.75 24.84
N ALA A 285 2.35 -31.66 23.93
CA ALA A 285 2.94 -31.26 22.64
C ALA A 285 1.93 -30.46 21.79
N VAL A 286 0.66 -30.86 21.82
CA VAL A 286 -0.43 -30.13 21.11
C VAL A 286 -0.70 -28.77 21.76
N ALA A 287 -0.75 -28.70 23.09
CA ALA A 287 -1.01 -27.49 23.85
C ALA A 287 -0.03 -26.35 23.56
N ALA A 288 1.20 -26.69 23.28
CA ALA A 288 2.28 -25.72 23.26
C ALA A 288 2.55 -25.09 21.87
N ILE A 289 1.85 -25.51 20.82
CA ILE A 289 2.06 -25.00 19.47
C ILE A 289 0.92 -24.06 19.09
N PRO A 290 1.21 -22.77 18.86
CA PRO A 290 0.19 -21.82 18.43
C PRO A 290 -0.15 -22.03 16.95
N GLU A 291 -0.97 -23.04 16.64
CA GLU A 291 -1.33 -23.44 15.26
C GLU A 291 -1.93 -22.29 14.43
N GLY A 292 -2.70 -21.41 15.09
CA GLY A 292 -3.35 -20.25 14.44
C GLY A 292 -2.46 -19.05 14.17
N LEU A 293 -1.23 -18.98 14.70
CA LEU A 293 -0.45 -17.74 14.76
C LEU A 293 -0.15 -17.13 13.38
N VAL A 294 0.37 -17.92 12.45
CA VAL A 294 0.72 -17.45 11.09
C VAL A 294 -0.54 -17.08 10.31
N ALA A 295 -1.61 -17.87 10.45
CA ALA A 295 -2.90 -17.60 9.80
C ALA A 295 -3.53 -16.31 10.31
N VAL A 296 -3.56 -16.10 11.63
CA VAL A 296 -4.08 -14.87 12.26
C VAL A 296 -3.32 -13.65 11.75
N VAL A 297 -1.99 -13.68 11.76
CA VAL A 297 -1.16 -12.57 11.26
C VAL A 297 -1.46 -12.26 9.78
N THR A 298 -1.58 -13.28 8.94
CA THR A 298 -1.89 -13.09 7.52
C THR A 298 -3.29 -12.50 7.32
N ILE A 299 -4.29 -12.95 8.09
CA ILE A 299 -5.65 -12.40 8.06
C ILE A 299 -5.66 -10.95 8.52
N VAL A 300 -4.97 -10.61 9.61
CA VAL A 300 -4.89 -9.24 10.14
C VAL A 300 -4.23 -8.29 9.14
N LEU A 301 -3.10 -8.69 8.53
CA LEU A 301 -2.45 -7.95 7.45
C LEU A 301 -3.42 -7.72 6.28
N SER A 302 -4.12 -8.75 5.84
CA SER A 302 -5.05 -8.67 4.71
C SER A 302 -6.23 -7.74 4.98
N ILE A 303 -6.81 -7.77 6.19
CA ILE A 303 -7.87 -6.84 6.60
C ILE A 303 -7.35 -5.41 6.63
N GLY A 304 -6.13 -5.21 7.17
CA GLY A 304 -5.50 -3.91 7.22
C GLY A 304 -5.26 -3.31 5.83
N VAL A 305 -4.70 -4.10 4.92
CA VAL A 305 -4.49 -3.66 3.52
C VAL A 305 -5.80 -3.35 2.81
N THR A 306 -6.85 -4.16 3.03
CA THR A 306 -8.18 -3.86 2.49
C THR A 306 -8.72 -2.52 3.00
N LYS A 307 -8.45 -2.19 4.26
CA LYS A 307 -8.85 -0.90 4.86
C LYS A 307 -8.04 0.26 4.29
N MET A 308 -6.72 0.10 4.10
CA MET A 308 -5.85 1.07 3.42
C MET A 308 -6.32 1.35 1.99
N SER A 309 -6.62 0.32 1.22
CA SER A 309 -7.11 0.44 -0.16
C SER A 309 -8.43 1.21 -0.26
N LYS A 310 -9.37 1.00 0.68
CA LYS A 310 -10.62 1.77 0.75
C LYS A 310 -10.42 3.27 1.01
N ARG A 311 -9.23 3.66 1.46
CA ARG A 311 -8.81 5.05 1.68
C ARG A 311 -7.67 5.44 0.76
N ASN A 312 -7.71 4.97 -0.47
CA ASN A 312 -6.82 5.36 -1.57
C ASN A 312 -5.35 4.95 -1.44
N ALA A 313 -4.95 4.22 -0.38
CA ALA A 313 -3.61 3.67 -0.23
C ALA A 313 -3.57 2.22 -0.73
N ILE A 314 -3.20 2.02 -1.99
CA ILE A 314 -3.17 0.70 -2.64
C ILE A 314 -1.81 0.05 -2.39
N ILE A 315 -1.78 -0.95 -1.53
CA ILE A 315 -0.56 -1.70 -1.20
C ILE A 315 -0.31 -2.77 -2.27
N ARG A 316 0.86 -2.78 -2.84
CA ARG A 316 1.26 -3.77 -3.86
C ARG A 316 2.07 -4.92 -3.28
N ARG A 317 2.84 -4.67 -2.22
CA ARG A 317 3.63 -5.68 -1.51
C ARG A 317 3.24 -5.71 -0.03
N LEU A 318 2.89 -6.87 0.50
CA LEU A 318 2.50 -7.02 1.91
C LEU A 318 3.62 -6.62 2.88
N THR A 319 4.87 -6.76 2.47
CA THR A 319 6.04 -6.34 3.25
C THR A 319 6.03 -4.85 3.55
N ALA A 320 5.50 -4.03 2.64
CA ALA A 320 5.42 -2.57 2.80
C ALA A 320 4.57 -2.15 4.00
N VAL A 321 3.55 -2.93 4.38
CA VAL A 321 2.68 -2.60 5.53
C VAL A 321 3.46 -2.54 6.84
N GLU A 322 4.36 -3.49 7.05
CA GLU A 322 5.21 -3.53 8.23
C GLU A 322 6.21 -2.36 8.24
N THR A 323 6.82 -2.10 7.08
CA THR A 323 7.82 -1.04 6.90
C THR A 323 7.18 0.35 7.03
N LEU A 324 5.94 0.54 6.52
CA LEU A 324 5.16 1.78 6.69
C LEU A 324 5.01 2.16 8.16
N GLY A 325 4.70 1.19 9.04
CA GLY A 325 4.59 1.43 10.48
C GLY A 325 5.89 1.86 11.15
N CYS A 326 7.05 1.63 10.51
CA CYS A 326 8.38 2.00 10.98
C CYS A 326 8.94 3.26 10.32
N THR A 327 8.20 3.90 9.40
CA THR A 327 8.67 5.04 8.60
C THR A 327 9.13 6.19 9.50
N GLN A 328 10.34 6.69 9.24
CA GLN A 328 10.98 7.79 9.97
C GLN A 328 11.17 9.02 9.08
N ILE A 329 11.33 8.82 7.78
CA ILE A 329 11.55 9.87 6.77
C ILE A 329 10.52 9.69 5.66
N ILE A 330 9.87 10.78 5.25
CA ILE A 330 9.02 10.81 4.06
C ILE A 330 9.58 11.84 3.10
N CYS A 331 10.24 11.39 2.04
CA CYS A 331 10.70 12.22 0.94
C CYS A 331 9.56 12.39 -0.06
N SER A 332 8.98 13.58 -0.12
CA SER A 332 7.85 13.87 -1.00
C SER A 332 8.26 14.75 -2.16
N ASP A 333 7.87 14.38 -3.37
CA ASP A 333 7.85 15.34 -4.47
C ASP A 333 6.82 16.44 -4.15
N LYS A 334 7.10 17.66 -4.57
CA LYS A 334 6.23 18.81 -4.35
C LYS A 334 4.96 18.73 -5.20
N THR A 335 5.17 18.57 -6.54
CA THR A 335 4.12 18.74 -7.54
C THR A 335 3.16 17.56 -7.52
N GLY A 336 1.86 17.84 -7.46
CA GLY A 336 0.82 16.81 -7.46
C GLY A 336 0.63 16.06 -6.15
N THR A 337 1.63 16.04 -5.26
CA THR A 337 1.57 15.34 -3.96
C THR A 337 1.27 16.31 -2.81
N LEU A 338 2.11 17.32 -2.60
CA LEU A 338 1.91 18.38 -1.61
C LEU A 338 1.04 19.51 -2.18
N THR A 339 1.05 19.68 -3.49
CA THR A 339 0.26 20.67 -4.22
C THR A 339 -0.81 19.97 -5.08
N GLN A 340 -1.75 20.76 -5.61
CA GLN A 340 -2.91 20.23 -6.35
C GLN A 340 -2.59 19.85 -7.81
N ASN A 341 -1.38 20.13 -8.31
CA ASN A 341 -0.99 20.05 -9.72
C ASN A 341 -1.95 20.86 -10.63
N LYS A 342 -2.44 21.99 -10.14
CA LYS A 342 -3.40 22.83 -10.81
C LYS A 342 -3.03 24.28 -10.62
N MET A 343 -2.46 24.89 -11.65
CA MET A 343 -2.17 26.32 -11.61
C MET A 343 -3.45 27.12 -11.35
N THR A 344 -3.38 28.11 -10.48
CA THR A 344 -4.50 28.95 -10.09
C THR A 344 -4.03 30.41 -9.99
N VAL A 345 -4.79 31.36 -10.56
CA VAL A 345 -4.51 32.79 -10.39
C VAL A 345 -4.98 33.20 -8.99
N VAL A 346 -4.04 33.72 -8.18
CA VAL A 346 -4.28 34.07 -6.78
C VAL A 346 -4.06 35.56 -6.48
N ASP A 347 -3.36 36.28 -7.35
CA ASP A 347 -3.09 37.72 -7.19
C ASP A 347 -3.18 38.40 -8.56
N THR A 348 -3.71 39.62 -8.60
CA THR A 348 -3.83 40.43 -9.83
C THR A 348 -3.48 41.88 -9.57
N PHE A 349 -3.03 42.56 -10.63
CA PHE A 349 -2.76 43.99 -10.61
C PHE A 349 -3.22 44.64 -11.91
N GLY A 350 -3.88 45.81 -11.88
CA GLY A 350 -4.40 46.51 -13.04
C GLY A 350 -5.92 46.38 -13.22
N ASP A 351 -6.43 46.61 -14.42
CA ASP A 351 -7.87 46.52 -14.72
C ASP A 351 -8.35 45.08 -14.81
N VAL A 352 -9.06 44.64 -13.78
CA VAL A 352 -9.51 43.23 -13.63
C VAL A 352 -10.40 42.78 -14.80
N ASN A 353 -11.27 43.65 -15.34
CA ASN A 353 -12.18 43.30 -16.43
C ASN A 353 -11.45 43.11 -17.77
N GLN A 354 -10.56 44.04 -18.10
CA GLN A 354 -9.77 43.92 -19.34
C GLN A 354 -8.73 42.80 -19.23
N LEU A 355 -8.17 42.62 -18.04
CA LEU A 355 -7.26 41.53 -17.77
C LEU A 355 -7.93 40.16 -17.98
N ALA A 356 -9.13 39.95 -17.44
CA ALA A 356 -9.89 38.72 -17.62
C ALA A 356 -10.24 38.46 -19.11
N ILE A 357 -10.68 39.52 -19.85
CA ILE A 357 -10.95 39.38 -21.29
C ILE A 357 -9.69 39.03 -22.07
N SER A 358 -8.60 39.72 -21.80
CA SER A 358 -7.29 39.48 -22.45
C SER A 358 -6.79 38.06 -22.20
N MET A 359 -6.86 37.58 -20.94
CA MET A 359 -6.42 36.26 -20.56
C MET A 359 -7.28 35.14 -21.15
N ALA A 360 -8.56 35.38 -21.40
CA ALA A 360 -9.45 34.44 -22.08
C ALA A 360 -9.17 34.38 -23.59
N LEU A 361 -8.99 35.53 -24.23
CA LEU A 361 -8.87 35.63 -25.70
C LEU A 361 -7.46 35.35 -26.21
N CYS A 362 -6.42 35.81 -25.49
CA CYS A 362 -5.02 35.49 -25.83
C CYS A 362 -4.63 34.16 -25.16
N ASN A 363 -5.25 33.06 -25.61
CA ASN A 363 -5.16 31.76 -24.93
C ASN A 363 -5.54 30.62 -25.87
N ASP A 364 -4.80 29.49 -25.86
CA ASP A 364 -5.04 28.34 -26.72
C ASP A 364 -5.78 27.18 -26.02
N ALA A 365 -5.95 27.22 -24.70
CA ALA A 365 -6.80 26.26 -24.00
C ALA A 365 -8.29 26.49 -24.32
N SER A 366 -9.11 25.46 -24.28
CA SER A 366 -10.52 25.47 -24.64
C SER A 366 -11.43 25.06 -23.47
N ILE A 367 -12.69 25.50 -23.51
CA ILE A 367 -13.73 25.04 -22.58
C ILE A 367 -14.63 24.07 -23.35
N SER A 368 -14.79 22.83 -22.84
CA SER A 368 -15.75 21.85 -23.36
C SER A 368 -17.18 22.37 -23.19
N GLU A 369 -18.00 22.24 -24.22
CA GLU A 369 -19.42 22.65 -24.17
C GLU A 369 -20.26 21.62 -23.39
N GLU A 370 -19.81 20.38 -23.22
CA GLU A 370 -20.59 19.30 -22.60
C GLU A 370 -20.49 19.32 -21.05
N ASP A 371 -19.32 19.57 -20.51
CA ASP A 371 -19.05 19.42 -19.05
C ASP A 371 -18.34 20.62 -18.42
N GLU A 372 -18.18 21.72 -19.17
CA GLU A 372 -17.45 22.93 -18.74
C GLU A 372 -15.99 22.66 -18.31
N SER A 373 -15.43 21.52 -18.68
CA SER A 373 -14.04 21.20 -18.41
C SER A 373 -13.11 22.06 -19.25
N ILE A 374 -11.99 22.48 -18.68
CA ILE A 374 -10.97 23.28 -19.36
C ILE A 374 -9.86 22.33 -19.81
N VAL A 375 -9.57 22.31 -21.10
CA VAL A 375 -8.56 21.46 -21.74
C VAL A 375 -7.47 22.35 -22.32
N GLY A 376 -6.25 22.17 -21.86
CA GLY A 376 -5.10 22.93 -22.32
C GLY A 376 -3.91 22.84 -21.35
N GLU A 377 -2.85 23.60 -21.64
CA GLU A 377 -1.70 23.69 -20.77
C GLU A 377 -2.07 24.26 -19.38
N PRO A 378 -1.49 23.81 -18.28
CA PRO A 378 -1.88 24.23 -16.92
C PRO A 378 -1.90 25.74 -16.70
N THR A 379 -0.91 26.46 -17.25
CA THR A 379 -0.85 27.94 -17.18
C THR A 379 -2.02 28.59 -17.92
N GLU A 380 -2.32 28.12 -19.12
CA GLU A 380 -3.40 28.65 -19.93
C GLU A 380 -4.78 28.32 -19.37
N SER A 381 -4.93 27.09 -18.86
CA SER A 381 -6.15 26.64 -18.16
C SER A 381 -6.46 27.51 -16.93
N ALA A 382 -5.40 27.90 -16.16
CA ALA A 382 -5.55 28.80 -15.02
C ALA A 382 -6.08 30.17 -15.39
N LEU A 383 -5.60 30.73 -16.51
CA LEU A 383 -6.04 32.02 -17.01
C LEU A 383 -7.49 32.01 -17.50
N ILE A 384 -7.89 30.92 -18.17
CA ILE A 384 -9.31 30.73 -18.57
C ILE A 384 -10.19 30.58 -17.34
N ARG A 385 -9.76 29.81 -16.35
CA ARG A 385 -10.53 29.66 -15.11
C ARG A 385 -10.73 31.00 -14.39
N TYR A 386 -9.67 31.79 -14.27
CA TYR A 386 -9.74 33.13 -13.72
C TYR A 386 -10.73 34.03 -14.47
N ALA A 387 -10.69 33.97 -15.82
CA ALA A 387 -11.63 34.74 -16.64
C ALA A 387 -13.08 34.26 -16.44
N PHE A 388 -13.29 32.94 -16.41
CA PHE A 388 -14.60 32.35 -16.16
C PHE A 388 -15.18 32.74 -14.79
N ASP A 389 -14.36 32.70 -13.74
CA ASP A 389 -14.74 33.08 -12.37
C ASP A 389 -15.03 34.59 -12.28
N ALA A 390 -14.40 35.41 -13.15
CA ALA A 390 -14.72 36.83 -13.33
C ALA A 390 -15.94 37.10 -14.23
N GLY A 391 -16.70 36.07 -14.60
CA GLY A 391 -17.89 36.16 -15.46
C GLY A 391 -17.59 36.37 -16.93
N LYS A 392 -16.41 36.00 -17.41
CA LYS A 392 -15.96 36.14 -18.81
C LYS A 392 -15.75 34.75 -19.43
N ASN A 393 -16.85 34.18 -19.96
CA ASN A 393 -16.77 32.88 -20.63
C ASN A 393 -16.05 33.01 -21.99
N LYS A 394 -14.98 32.25 -22.20
CA LYS A 394 -14.17 32.27 -23.42
C LYS A 394 -14.98 31.98 -24.66
N ASN A 395 -15.85 30.96 -24.65
CA ASN A 395 -16.65 30.58 -25.82
C ASN A 395 -17.61 31.69 -26.25
N GLU A 396 -18.15 32.47 -25.30
CA GLU A 396 -18.99 33.65 -25.60
C GLU A 396 -18.16 34.82 -26.13
N LEU A 397 -16.97 35.02 -25.52
CA LEU A 397 -16.04 36.07 -25.96
C LEU A 397 -15.53 35.82 -27.37
N GLU A 398 -15.17 34.58 -27.73
CA GLU A 398 -14.73 34.22 -29.08
C GLU A 398 -15.84 34.36 -30.15
N LYS A 399 -17.10 34.10 -29.81
CA LYS A 399 -18.22 34.36 -30.69
C LYS A 399 -18.37 35.87 -30.93
N ARG A 400 -18.13 36.71 -29.92
CA ARG A 400 -18.22 38.17 -30.03
C ARG A 400 -16.99 38.83 -30.62
N PHE A 401 -15.81 38.27 -30.33
CA PHE A 401 -14.50 38.73 -30.75
C PHE A 401 -13.70 37.59 -31.40
N PRO A 402 -14.09 37.18 -32.64
CA PRO A 402 -13.42 36.05 -33.27
C PRO A 402 -11.94 36.36 -33.53
N ARG A 403 -11.07 35.37 -33.28
CA ARG A 403 -9.64 35.43 -33.55
C ARG A 403 -9.43 35.42 -35.06
N VAL A 404 -8.69 36.38 -35.59
CA VAL A 404 -8.44 36.52 -37.05
C VAL A 404 -6.95 36.36 -37.40
N SER A 405 -6.05 36.59 -36.45
CA SER A 405 -4.60 36.38 -36.65
C SER A 405 -3.93 36.21 -35.32
N GLU A 406 -2.70 35.68 -35.31
CA GLU A 406 -1.91 35.46 -34.13
C GLU A 406 -0.41 35.48 -34.40
N ALA A 407 0.39 35.77 -33.38
CA ALA A 407 1.78 35.40 -33.24
C ALA A 407 1.85 34.40 -32.06
N PRO A 408 2.09 33.11 -32.33
CA PRO A 408 2.06 32.07 -31.31
C PRO A 408 3.15 32.30 -30.27
N PHE A 409 3.04 31.62 -29.12
CA PHE A 409 4.05 31.71 -28.06
C PHE A 409 5.43 31.25 -28.56
N ASP A 410 6.41 32.03 -28.20
CA ASP A 410 7.81 31.71 -28.48
C ASP A 410 8.68 31.95 -27.22
N SER A 411 9.55 31.00 -26.94
CA SER A 411 10.36 30.98 -25.70
C SER A 411 11.47 32.03 -25.64
N GLU A 412 11.96 32.50 -26.81
CA GLU A 412 12.98 33.55 -26.86
C GLU A 412 12.33 34.93 -26.60
N ARG A 413 11.15 35.16 -27.19
CA ARG A 413 10.37 36.39 -26.98
C ARG A 413 9.61 36.37 -25.67
N LYS A 414 9.30 35.21 -25.12
CA LYS A 414 8.51 34.96 -23.91
C LYS A 414 7.13 35.57 -23.94
N MET A 415 6.50 35.69 -25.09
CA MET A 415 5.18 36.28 -25.25
C MET A 415 4.41 35.66 -26.42
N MET A 416 3.10 35.95 -26.44
CA MET A 416 2.11 35.52 -27.44
C MET A 416 1.18 36.69 -27.71
N SER A 417 0.75 36.85 -29.00
CA SER A 417 -0.19 37.88 -29.40
C SER A 417 -1.34 37.29 -30.23
N THR A 418 -2.56 37.76 -29.98
CA THR A 418 -3.74 37.40 -30.77
C THR A 418 -4.47 38.62 -31.22
N ILE A 419 -5.07 38.62 -32.45
CA ILE A 419 -5.88 39.72 -32.99
C ILE A 419 -7.31 39.25 -33.13
N HIS A 420 -8.22 40.06 -32.64
CA HIS A 420 -9.64 39.77 -32.64
C HIS A 420 -10.43 40.86 -33.37
N LYS A 421 -11.47 40.43 -34.13
CA LYS A 421 -12.34 41.33 -34.80
C LYS A 421 -13.39 41.86 -33.84
N THR A 422 -13.61 43.19 -33.85
CA THR A 422 -14.68 43.89 -33.15
C THR A 422 -15.65 44.55 -34.14
N GLU A 423 -16.65 45.27 -33.70
CA GLU A 423 -17.59 46.03 -34.53
C GLU A 423 -16.84 47.11 -35.34
N GLY A 424 -16.34 46.76 -36.53
CA GLY A 424 -15.69 47.68 -37.46
C GLY A 424 -14.21 47.99 -37.21
N ARG A 425 -13.58 47.38 -36.17
CA ARG A 425 -12.17 47.56 -35.81
C ARG A 425 -11.56 46.22 -35.39
N PHE A 426 -10.31 46.26 -34.96
CA PHE A 426 -9.60 45.12 -34.41
C PHE A 426 -8.99 45.45 -33.08
N ILE A 427 -8.91 44.45 -32.20
CA ILE A 427 -8.21 44.56 -30.94
C ILE A 427 -7.17 43.45 -30.88
N GLN A 428 -5.99 43.79 -30.52
CA GLN A 428 -4.90 42.86 -30.26
C GLN A 428 -4.71 42.73 -28.78
N TYR A 429 -4.51 41.48 -28.28
CA TYR A 429 -4.07 41.18 -26.95
C TYR A 429 -2.73 40.48 -27.02
N THR A 430 -1.84 40.84 -26.08
CA THR A 430 -0.50 40.26 -25.95
C THR A 430 -0.28 39.87 -24.50
N LYS A 431 0.12 38.62 -24.23
CA LYS A 431 0.52 38.15 -22.90
C LYS A 431 1.96 37.69 -22.92
N GLY A 432 2.69 37.85 -21.80
CA GLY A 432 4.08 37.42 -21.72
C GLY A 432 4.75 37.75 -20.40
N ALA A 433 6.08 37.55 -20.36
CA ALA A 433 6.89 37.90 -19.22
C ALA A 433 6.80 39.42 -18.95
N PRO A 434 6.50 39.86 -17.70
CA PRO A 434 6.22 41.27 -17.41
C PRO A 434 7.37 42.22 -17.78
N ASP A 435 8.61 41.82 -17.57
CA ASP A 435 9.82 42.59 -17.89
C ASP A 435 9.99 42.84 -19.38
N GLU A 436 9.77 41.80 -20.19
CA GLU A 436 9.86 41.90 -21.66
C GLU A 436 8.65 42.66 -22.25
N LEU A 437 7.45 42.40 -21.73
CA LEU A 437 6.23 43.01 -22.23
C LEU A 437 6.25 44.55 -21.95
N LEU A 438 6.68 44.96 -20.76
CA LEU A 438 6.75 46.40 -20.38
C LEU A 438 7.70 47.19 -21.29
N GLN A 439 8.77 46.60 -21.83
CA GLN A 439 9.68 47.25 -22.76
C GLN A 439 8.97 47.61 -24.09
N ARG A 440 7.90 46.87 -24.42
CA ARG A 440 7.11 47.03 -25.64
C ARG A 440 5.86 47.89 -25.47
N CYS A 441 5.63 48.38 -24.22
CA CYS A 441 4.52 49.24 -23.88
C CYS A 441 4.89 50.70 -23.84
N THR A 442 4.04 51.53 -24.44
CA THR A 442 4.15 53.00 -24.42
C THR A 442 3.10 53.64 -23.51
N HIS A 443 2.00 52.94 -23.24
CA HIS A 443 0.89 53.38 -22.42
C HIS A 443 0.51 52.34 -21.39
N ILE A 444 -0.21 52.72 -20.37
CA ILE A 444 -0.80 51.86 -19.34
C ILE A 444 -2.29 52.22 -19.16
N LEU A 445 -3.11 51.20 -19.00
CA LEU A 445 -4.52 51.33 -18.70
C LEU A 445 -4.70 51.61 -17.21
N THR A 446 -5.28 52.75 -16.89
CA THR A 446 -5.63 53.12 -15.51
C THR A 446 -7.14 53.30 -15.38
N PRO A 447 -7.72 53.38 -14.17
CA PRO A 447 -9.13 53.67 -13.98
C PRO A 447 -9.60 54.98 -14.61
N GLN A 448 -8.70 55.91 -14.93
CA GLN A 448 -8.96 57.19 -15.61
C GLN A 448 -8.83 57.08 -17.13
N GLY A 449 -8.47 55.89 -17.65
CA GLY A 449 -8.24 55.65 -19.07
C GLY A 449 -6.79 55.34 -19.42
N GLU A 450 -6.48 55.41 -20.71
CA GLU A 450 -5.12 55.18 -21.22
C GLU A 450 -4.22 56.38 -20.92
N VAL A 451 -3.08 56.13 -20.25
CA VAL A 451 -2.08 57.17 -19.94
C VAL A 451 -0.69 56.75 -20.40
N LEU A 452 0.19 57.74 -20.69
CA LEU A 452 1.59 57.47 -21.09
C LEU A 452 2.28 56.71 -19.97
N LEU A 453 2.99 55.66 -20.28
CA LEU A 453 3.77 54.86 -19.33
C LEU A 453 5.03 55.61 -18.90
N SER A 454 4.94 56.36 -17.79
CA SER A 454 6.06 57.06 -17.19
C SER A 454 7.06 56.08 -16.54
N GLU A 455 8.33 56.54 -16.32
CA GLU A 455 9.30 55.71 -15.58
C GLU A 455 8.87 55.39 -14.15
N GLU A 456 8.08 56.23 -13.53
CA GLU A 456 7.52 56.01 -12.19
C GLU A 456 6.47 54.88 -12.23
N LEU A 457 5.53 54.90 -13.16
CA LEU A 457 4.54 53.83 -13.36
C LEU A 457 5.18 52.51 -13.79
N ARG A 458 6.21 52.59 -14.64
CA ARG A 458 6.99 51.39 -15.03
C ARG A 458 7.65 50.76 -13.81
N LYS A 459 8.24 51.56 -12.93
CA LYS A 459 8.86 51.07 -11.70
C LYS A 459 7.84 50.46 -10.76
N ASP A 460 6.65 51.06 -10.61
CA ASP A 460 5.57 50.53 -9.77
C ASP A 460 5.12 49.13 -10.22
N VAL A 461 4.94 48.92 -11.54
CA VAL A 461 4.62 47.62 -12.10
C VAL A 461 5.72 46.59 -11.84
N LEU A 462 6.99 47.00 -12.02
CA LEU A 462 8.13 46.10 -11.78
C LEU A 462 8.28 45.78 -10.29
N ASP A 463 8.04 46.69 -9.41
CA ASP A 463 8.08 46.45 -7.96
C ASP A 463 6.93 45.54 -7.55
N ARG A 464 5.71 45.69 -8.14
CA ARG A 464 4.61 44.76 -7.93
C ARG A 464 4.91 43.37 -8.46
N ASN A 465 5.52 43.27 -9.64
CA ASN A 465 6.00 41.97 -10.18
C ASN A 465 6.98 41.28 -9.23
N LYS A 466 7.95 42.04 -8.66
CA LYS A 466 8.88 41.48 -7.66
C LYS A 466 8.20 41.02 -6.39
N ASP A 467 7.17 41.75 -5.91
CA ASP A 467 6.44 41.38 -4.71
C ASP A 467 5.61 40.11 -4.93
N MET A 468 5.01 39.93 -6.12
CA MET A 468 4.36 38.69 -6.52
C MET A 468 5.38 37.54 -6.63
N ALA A 469 6.55 37.80 -7.23
CA ALA A 469 7.61 36.81 -7.36
C ALA A 469 8.17 36.35 -6.00
N LYS A 470 8.30 37.27 -5.01
CA LYS A 470 8.68 36.92 -3.62
C LYS A 470 7.69 35.99 -2.94
N LYS A 471 6.40 36.03 -3.36
CA LYS A 471 5.36 35.09 -2.92
C LYS A 471 5.39 33.78 -3.72
N ALA A 472 6.45 33.53 -4.48
CA ALA A 472 6.59 32.37 -5.37
C ALA A 472 5.51 32.27 -6.48
N LEU A 473 4.89 33.38 -6.87
CA LEU A 473 3.92 33.40 -7.94
C LEU A 473 4.62 33.42 -9.31
N ARG A 474 4.10 32.64 -10.23
CA ARG A 474 4.41 32.78 -11.66
C ARG A 474 3.61 33.95 -12.19
N VAL A 475 4.30 35.02 -12.61
CA VAL A 475 3.65 36.25 -13.04
C VAL A 475 3.62 36.33 -14.57
N LEU A 476 2.46 36.67 -15.13
CA LEU A 476 2.30 37.04 -16.52
C LEU A 476 1.71 38.44 -16.63
N GLY A 477 2.29 39.22 -17.53
CA GLY A 477 1.76 40.50 -17.94
C GLY A 477 0.78 40.39 -19.10
N SER A 478 -0.14 41.31 -19.17
CA SER A 478 -1.06 41.50 -20.31
C SER A 478 -1.03 42.91 -20.83
N ALA A 479 -1.11 43.04 -22.16
CA ALA A 479 -1.20 44.33 -22.85
C ALA A 479 -2.20 44.22 -24.02
N MET A 480 -2.66 45.36 -24.51
CA MET A 480 -3.56 45.42 -25.66
C MET A 480 -3.10 46.50 -26.66
N LYS A 481 -3.68 46.48 -27.87
CA LYS A 481 -3.52 47.52 -28.88
C LYS A 481 -4.78 47.64 -29.73
N HIS A 482 -5.31 48.84 -29.89
CA HIS A 482 -6.42 49.11 -30.85
C HIS A 482 -5.86 49.25 -32.27
N ARG A 483 -6.56 48.65 -33.24
CA ARG A 483 -6.19 48.68 -34.65
C ARG A 483 -7.43 49.01 -35.50
N ASP A 484 -7.27 49.92 -36.44
CA ASP A 484 -8.33 50.29 -37.37
C ASP A 484 -8.47 49.28 -38.55
N ALA A 485 -7.38 48.60 -38.89
CA ALA A 485 -7.33 47.55 -39.94
C ALA A 485 -6.47 46.36 -39.49
N LEU A 486 -6.73 45.20 -40.09
CA LEU A 486 -5.86 44.03 -39.94
C LEU A 486 -4.50 44.33 -40.59
N PRO A 487 -3.36 44.21 -39.84
CA PRO A 487 -2.04 44.45 -40.42
C PRO A 487 -1.72 43.43 -41.49
N GLU A 488 -1.13 43.90 -42.64
CA GLU A 488 -0.66 43.02 -43.70
C GLU A 488 0.52 42.14 -43.22
N ASP A 489 1.37 42.67 -42.32
CA ASP A 489 2.44 41.95 -41.68
C ASP A 489 2.06 41.61 -40.24
N THR A 490 1.85 40.32 -39.98
CA THR A 490 1.51 39.78 -38.66
C THR A 490 2.73 39.16 -37.96
N SER A 491 3.92 39.56 -38.40
CA SER A 491 5.18 39.16 -37.70
C SER A 491 5.20 39.71 -36.29
N PRO A 492 5.84 38.97 -35.33
CA PRO A 492 5.97 39.42 -33.93
C PRO A 492 6.58 40.82 -33.80
N GLU A 493 7.56 41.14 -34.62
CA GLU A 493 8.25 42.45 -34.60
C GLU A 493 7.30 43.60 -34.91
N ASN A 494 6.26 43.35 -35.70
CA ASN A 494 5.25 44.36 -36.05
C ASN A 494 4.10 44.38 -35.04
N LEU A 495 3.69 43.22 -34.54
CA LEU A 495 2.58 43.13 -33.60
C LEU A 495 2.98 43.64 -32.18
N GLU A 496 4.15 43.26 -31.71
CA GLU A 496 4.58 43.46 -30.32
C GLU A 496 5.31 44.77 -30.07
N LYS A 497 4.75 45.91 -30.53
CA LYS A 497 5.27 47.26 -30.29
C LYS A 497 4.14 48.25 -30.02
N ASP A 498 4.47 49.32 -29.27
CA ASP A 498 3.55 50.38 -28.90
C ASP A 498 2.27 49.88 -28.29
N LEU A 499 2.42 48.98 -27.32
CA LEU A 499 1.31 48.35 -26.58
C LEU A 499 0.82 49.20 -25.41
N ILE A 500 -0.41 48.95 -24.95
CA ILE A 500 -1.02 49.53 -23.77
C ILE A 500 -1.01 48.43 -22.71
N PHE A 501 -0.26 48.62 -21.64
CA PHE A 501 -0.18 47.66 -20.55
C PHE A 501 -1.50 47.61 -19.78
N ILE A 502 -2.08 46.41 -19.55
CA ILE A 502 -3.36 46.19 -18.83
C ILE A 502 -3.12 45.84 -17.36
N GLY A 503 -2.21 44.88 -17.09
CA GLY A 503 -1.97 44.41 -15.74
C GLY A 503 -1.16 43.12 -15.65
N LEU A 504 -1.09 42.58 -14.43
CA LEU A 504 -0.37 41.37 -14.07
C LEU A 504 -1.35 40.31 -13.50
N THR A 505 -1.10 39.05 -13.82
CA THR A 505 -1.69 37.90 -13.14
C THR A 505 -0.58 37.10 -12.48
N GLY A 506 -0.72 36.90 -11.16
CA GLY A 506 0.16 36.03 -10.38
C GLY A 506 -0.53 34.69 -10.08
N MET A 507 0.08 33.60 -10.47
CA MET A 507 -0.48 32.26 -10.32
C MET A 507 0.48 31.31 -9.62
N ILE A 508 -0.08 30.33 -8.93
CA ILE A 508 0.66 29.30 -8.20
C ILE A 508 -0.08 27.97 -8.32
N ASP A 509 0.64 26.89 -8.17
CA ASP A 509 0.03 25.58 -7.85
C ASP A 509 -0.18 25.52 -6.33
N PRO A 510 -1.43 25.67 -5.83
CA PRO A 510 -1.71 25.83 -4.42
C PRO A 510 -1.43 24.52 -3.66
N VAL A 511 -1.03 24.65 -2.41
CA VAL A 511 -0.89 23.51 -1.50
C VAL A 511 -2.24 22.84 -1.28
N ARG A 512 -2.25 21.55 -1.06
CA ARG A 512 -3.44 20.80 -0.67
C ARG A 512 -3.85 21.18 0.76
N HIS A 513 -5.13 21.34 1.01
CA HIS A 513 -5.64 21.72 2.35
C HIS A 513 -5.23 20.74 3.44
N GLU A 514 -5.19 19.43 3.10
CA GLU A 514 -4.85 18.35 4.01
C GLU A 514 -3.35 18.24 4.28
N ALA A 515 -2.50 18.76 3.39
CA ALA A 515 -1.06 18.59 3.46
C ALA A 515 -0.47 19.19 4.74
N LYS A 516 -0.92 20.37 5.15
CA LYS A 516 -0.41 21.03 6.36
C LYS A 516 -0.72 20.22 7.62
N SER A 517 -1.96 19.78 7.80
CA SER A 517 -2.35 18.95 8.95
C SER A 517 -1.62 17.62 8.97
N ALA A 518 -1.40 17.02 7.80
CA ALA A 518 -0.65 15.77 7.67
C ALA A 518 0.83 15.94 8.03
N ILE A 519 1.45 17.08 7.67
CA ILE A 519 2.82 17.41 8.06
C ILE A 519 2.94 17.63 9.58
N ASP A 520 1.97 18.30 10.20
CA ASP A 520 1.92 18.47 11.65
C ASP A 520 1.78 17.12 12.36
N GLU A 521 0.97 16.22 11.82
CA GLU A 521 0.82 14.86 12.31
C GLU A 521 2.11 14.03 12.17
N CYS A 522 2.83 14.15 11.03
CA CYS A 522 4.14 13.54 10.87
C CYS A 522 5.11 13.98 11.98
N ARG A 523 5.17 15.28 12.29
CA ARG A 523 6.04 15.80 13.35
C ARG A 523 5.68 15.24 14.72
N SER A 524 4.38 15.20 15.05
CA SER A 524 3.89 14.62 16.30
C SER A 524 4.26 13.13 16.39
N ALA A 525 4.26 12.44 15.26
CA ALA A 525 4.60 11.03 15.13
C ALA A 525 6.12 10.75 15.08
N GLY A 526 6.98 11.80 15.19
CA GLY A 526 8.44 11.68 15.11
C GLY A 526 8.94 11.36 13.69
N ILE A 527 8.15 11.65 12.66
CA ILE A 527 8.48 11.45 11.24
C ILE A 527 8.95 12.78 10.66
N LYS A 528 10.04 12.76 9.91
CA LYS A 528 10.59 13.96 9.23
C LYS A 528 10.05 14.03 7.79
N PRO A 529 9.16 14.97 7.46
CA PRO A 529 8.79 15.25 6.08
C PRO A 529 9.90 16.04 5.39
N ILE A 530 10.26 15.60 4.19
CA ILE A 530 11.30 16.20 3.34
C ILE A 530 10.68 16.51 1.99
N MET A 531 10.83 17.75 1.51
CA MET A 531 10.36 18.14 0.19
C MET A 531 11.49 18.09 -0.83
N ILE A 532 11.24 17.43 -1.94
CA ILE A 532 12.16 17.29 -3.07
C ILE A 532 11.46 17.84 -4.32
N THR A 533 12.10 18.77 -5.04
CA THR A 533 11.46 19.38 -6.22
C THR A 533 12.46 19.82 -7.28
N GLY A 534 12.04 19.83 -8.54
CA GLY A 534 12.75 20.48 -9.65
C GLY A 534 12.62 22.00 -9.68
N ASP A 535 11.74 22.58 -8.87
CA ASP A 535 11.47 24.02 -8.82
C ASP A 535 12.64 24.87 -8.34
N HIS A 536 12.51 26.18 -8.56
CA HIS A 536 13.44 27.16 -8.03
C HIS A 536 13.45 27.14 -6.49
N ARG A 537 14.63 27.40 -5.90
CA ARG A 537 14.84 27.39 -4.46
C ARG A 537 13.84 28.27 -3.70
N ASP A 538 13.63 29.50 -4.17
CA ASP A 538 12.76 30.46 -3.48
C ASP A 538 11.30 30.01 -3.47
N THR A 539 10.81 29.42 -4.56
CA THR A 539 9.48 28.81 -4.65
C THR A 539 9.33 27.63 -3.68
N ALA A 540 10.34 26.76 -3.64
CA ALA A 540 10.37 25.61 -2.74
C ALA A 540 10.38 26.03 -1.27
N VAL A 541 11.19 27.05 -0.92
CA VAL A 541 11.28 27.61 0.43
C VAL A 541 9.93 28.22 0.86
N ALA A 542 9.29 29.03 0.00
CA ALA A 542 8.02 29.68 0.32
C ALA A 542 6.93 28.63 0.64
N ILE A 543 6.80 27.61 -0.19
CA ILE A 543 5.83 26.51 0.01
C ILE A 543 6.17 25.68 1.26
N ALA A 544 7.44 25.42 1.50
CA ALA A 544 7.87 24.62 2.65
C ALA A 544 7.67 25.36 3.98
N ILE A 545 7.80 26.68 4.01
CA ILE A 545 7.48 27.53 5.17
C ILE A 545 5.95 27.54 5.39
N GLU A 546 5.15 27.71 4.34
CA GLU A 546 3.69 27.67 4.42
C GLU A 546 3.18 26.34 4.99
N LEU A 547 3.74 25.23 4.53
CA LEU A 547 3.44 23.89 5.02
C LEU A 547 4.04 23.59 6.40
N GLY A 548 4.98 24.41 6.87
CA GLY A 548 5.66 24.20 8.13
C GLY A 548 6.76 23.12 8.05
N ILE A 549 7.24 22.72 6.88
CA ILE A 549 8.35 21.75 6.72
C ILE A 549 9.65 22.35 7.23
N ILE A 550 9.90 23.64 6.99
CA ILE A 550 11.06 24.40 7.45
C ILE A 550 10.64 25.67 8.18
N GLU A 551 11.52 26.17 9.04
CA GLU A 551 11.34 27.44 9.75
C GLU A 551 12.11 28.58 9.08
N ASN A 552 13.19 28.26 8.38
CA ASN A 552 14.06 29.27 7.74
C ASN A 552 14.73 28.68 6.49
N GLU A 553 15.23 29.57 5.64
CA GLU A 553 15.85 29.25 4.36
C GLU A 553 17.15 28.44 4.45
N SER A 554 17.83 28.40 5.60
CA SER A 554 19.07 27.65 5.76
C SER A 554 18.86 26.15 5.74
N GLN A 555 17.63 25.70 5.90
CA GLN A 555 17.23 24.29 5.84
C GLN A 555 16.94 23.82 4.40
N ALA A 556 17.15 24.69 3.41
CA ALA A 556 16.98 24.40 1.99
C ALA A 556 18.32 24.40 1.24
N VAL A 557 18.52 23.41 0.39
CA VAL A 557 19.73 23.21 -0.44
C VAL A 557 19.35 22.97 -1.89
N THR A 558 20.23 23.33 -2.83
CA THR A 558 19.99 23.08 -4.27
C THR A 558 20.72 21.85 -4.77
N GLY A 559 20.25 21.25 -5.87
CA GLY A 559 20.93 20.15 -6.55
C GLY A 559 22.37 20.50 -6.95
N THR A 560 22.62 21.75 -7.35
CA THR A 560 23.98 22.24 -7.66
C THR A 560 24.90 22.24 -6.44
N ASP A 561 24.38 22.58 -5.26
CA ASP A 561 25.15 22.54 -4.02
C ASP A 561 25.45 21.11 -3.60
N ILE A 562 24.44 20.20 -3.72
CA ILE A 562 24.60 18.76 -3.45
C ILE A 562 25.69 18.16 -4.36
N SER A 563 25.71 18.53 -5.65
CA SER A 563 26.72 18.02 -6.61
C SER A 563 28.14 18.43 -6.27
N LYS A 564 28.32 19.55 -5.53
CA LYS A 564 29.65 20.02 -5.09
C LYS A 564 30.13 19.37 -3.81
N MET A 565 29.23 18.81 -2.99
CA MET A 565 29.58 18.14 -1.75
C MET A 565 30.11 16.72 -2.03
N SER A 566 31.15 16.29 -1.31
CA SER A 566 31.52 14.88 -1.29
C SER A 566 30.42 14.04 -0.63
N ASP A 567 30.44 12.72 -0.80
CA ASP A 567 29.45 11.83 -0.18
C ASP A 567 29.51 11.90 1.35
N ASP A 568 30.72 11.89 1.91
CA ASP A 568 30.90 12.00 3.36
C ASP A 568 30.42 13.36 3.91
N GLU A 569 30.67 14.44 3.19
CA GLU A 569 30.17 15.79 3.57
C GLU A 569 28.64 15.85 3.51
N PHE A 570 28.04 15.31 2.47
CA PHE A 570 26.59 15.27 2.32
C PHE A 570 25.94 14.40 3.39
N ASP A 571 26.44 13.19 3.59
CA ASP A 571 25.95 12.25 4.60
C ASP A 571 26.04 12.86 6.02
N ASN A 572 27.11 13.60 6.34
CA ASN A 572 27.25 14.27 7.66
C ASN A 572 26.31 15.47 7.86
N ASN A 573 25.88 16.12 6.80
CA ASN A 573 25.02 17.32 6.86
C ASN A 573 23.54 17.05 6.54
N ILE A 574 23.14 15.83 6.20
CA ILE A 574 21.78 15.52 5.71
C ILE A 574 20.69 15.92 6.71
N ASP A 575 20.94 15.86 8.01
CA ASP A 575 19.97 16.24 9.05
C ASP A 575 19.64 17.73 9.07
N LYS A 576 20.45 18.57 8.38
CA LYS A 576 20.26 20.03 8.32
C LYS A 576 19.25 20.43 7.24
N TYR A 577 19.03 19.58 6.23
CA TYR A 577 18.27 19.93 5.05
C TYR A 577 16.95 19.17 5.01
N PHE A 578 15.87 19.91 4.81
CA PHE A 578 14.52 19.38 4.68
C PHE A 578 13.87 19.75 3.34
N VAL A 579 14.51 20.65 2.58
CA VAL A 579 14.06 21.07 1.26
C VAL A 579 15.21 20.94 0.26
N TYR A 580 14.97 20.21 -0.79
CA TYR A 580 15.89 19.99 -1.90
C TYR A 580 15.29 20.54 -3.18
N ALA A 581 15.85 21.66 -3.69
CA ALA A 581 15.36 22.37 -4.86
C ALA A 581 16.26 22.16 -6.10
N ARG A 582 15.71 22.25 -7.31
CA ARG A 582 16.42 22.03 -8.59
C ARG A 582 17.20 20.73 -8.61
N VAL A 583 16.60 19.66 -8.09
CA VAL A 583 17.21 18.32 -8.06
C VAL A 583 17.00 17.57 -9.37
N GLN A 584 17.96 16.74 -9.72
CA GLN A 584 17.91 15.79 -10.82
C GLN A 584 17.67 14.36 -10.26
N PRO A 585 17.32 13.38 -11.09
CA PRO A 585 17.01 12.02 -10.64
C PRO A 585 18.10 11.37 -9.78
N GLU A 586 19.38 11.55 -10.13
CA GLU A 586 20.51 11.03 -9.35
C GLU A 586 20.60 11.65 -7.95
N HIS A 587 20.22 12.92 -7.79
CA HIS A 587 20.16 13.55 -6.47
C HIS A 587 19.08 12.91 -5.60
N LYS A 588 17.91 12.55 -6.15
CA LYS A 588 16.85 11.86 -5.42
C LYS A 588 17.34 10.53 -4.84
N VAL A 589 18.05 9.74 -5.65
CA VAL A 589 18.67 8.47 -5.20
C VAL A 589 19.71 8.72 -4.11
N ARG A 590 20.56 9.73 -4.27
CA ARG A 590 21.59 10.10 -3.28
C ARG A 590 21.00 10.51 -1.93
N ILE A 591 19.90 11.28 -1.93
CA ILE A 591 19.17 11.69 -0.72
C ILE A 591 18.60 10.48 0.01
N VAL A 592 17.91 9.59 -0.70
CA VAL A 592 17.33 8.37 -0.13
C VAL A 592 18.42 7.49 0.48
N ASN A 593 19.51 7.24 -0.25
CA ASN A 593 20.59 6.39 0.21
C ASN A 593 21.32 6.98 1.44
N ALA A 594 21.46 8.29 1.52
CA ALA A 594 22.09 8.96 2.65
C ALA A 594 21.27 8.80 3.95
N TRP A 595 19.93 8.84 3.87
CA TRP A 595 19.07 8.54 5.01
C TRP A 595 19.13 7.05 5.40
N LYS A 596 19.14 6.15 4.41
CA LYS A 596 19.25 4.70 4.65
C LYS A 596 20.58 4.30 5.30
N LYS A 597 21.70 4.94 4.93
CA LYS A 597 23.01 4.75 5.58
C LYS A 597 22.99 5.10 7.08
N ARG A 598 22.00 5.89 7.53
CA ARG A 598 21.78 6.22 8.94
C ARG A 598 20.73 5.33 9.61
N ASP A 599 20.42 4.20 9.01
CA ASP A 599 19.42 3.24 9.47
C ASP A 599 18.03 3.86 9.65
N LYS A 600 17.70 4.86 8.78
CA LYS A 600 16.39 5.51 8.77
C LYS A 600 15.49 4.90 7.71
N ILE A 601 14.35 4.38 8.15
CA ILE A 601 13.32 3.87 7.24
C ILE A 601 12.73 5.02 6.44
N THR A 602 12.97 5.00 5.13
CA THR A 602 12.70 6.10 4.22
C THR A 602 11.62 5.72 3.20
N ALA A 603 10.54 6.49 3.18
CA ALA A 603 9.55 6.48 2.10
C ALA A 603 9.90 7.55 1.07
N MET A 604 9.71 7.25 -0.22
CA MET A 604 9.93 8.18 -1.34
C MET A 604 8.71 8.19 -2.25
N THR A 605 8.22 9.38 -2.58
CA THR A 605 7.15 9.55 -3.57
C THR A 605 7.70 9.93 -4.94
N GLY A 606 6.99 9.53 -6.00
CA GLY A 606 7.33 9.94 -7.36
C GLY A 606 6.24 9.58 -8.36
N ASP A 607 6.17 10.33 -9.46
CA ASP A 607 5.17 10.16 -10.50
C ASP A 607 5.79 9.79 -11.87
N GLY A 608 7.04 10.17 -12.11
CA GLY A 608 7.71 10.01 -13.40
C GLY A 608 8.63 8.80 -13.52
N VAL A 609 9.04 8.53 -14.75
CA VAL A 609 10.09 7.55 -15.07
C VAL A 609 11.41 7.92 -14.36
N ASN A 610 11.67 9.22 -14.24
CA ASN A 610 12.87 9.77 -13.61
C ASN A 610 12.94 9.48 -12.08
N ASP A 611 11.81 9.17 -11.47
CA ASP A 611 11.71 8.84 -10.04
C ASP A 611 11.88 7.34 -9.75
N ALA A 612 11.72 6.51 -10.76
CA ALA A 612 11.76 5.06 -10.61
C ALA A 612 13.02 4.53 -9.89
N PRO A 613 14.24 5.03 -10.15
CA PRO A 613 15.43 4.61 -9.40
C PRO A 613 15.37 4.99 -7.91
N ALA A 614 14.84 6.17 -7.58
CA ALA A 614 14.70 6.62 -6.20
C ALA A 614 13.59 5.86 -5.45
N LEU A 615 12.45 5.61 -6.11
CA LEU A 615 11.35 4.78 -5.60
C LEU A 615 11.83 3.37 -5.26
N LYS A 616 12.63 2.75 -6.15
CA LYS A 616 13.19 1.42 -5.96
C LYS A 616 14.27 1.37 -4.86
N SER A 617 15.01 2.45 -4.68
CA SER A 617 16.07 2.55 -3.66
C SER A 617 15.53 2.79 -2.26
N ALA A 618 14.35 3.38 -2.12
CA ALA A 618 13.68 3.62 -0.84
C ALA A 618 13.28 2.30 -0.16
N ASP A 619 13.04 2.35 1.15
CA ASP A 619 12.46 1.22 1.88
C ASP A 619 10.98 1.06 1.54
N ILE A 620 10.34 2.17 1.14
CA ILE A 620 8.97 2.22 0.63
C ILE A 620 8.91 3.18 -0.56
N GLY A 621 8.75 2.64 -1.75
CA GLY A 621 8.42 3.43 -2.94
C GLY A 621 6.91 3.70 -2.99
N VAL A 622 6.53 4.97 -3.16
CA VAL A 622 5.14 5.43 -3.22
C VAL A 622 4.88 6.07 -4.58
N GLY A 623 4.15 5.39 -5.44
CA GLY A 623 3.76 5.88 -6.77
C GLY A 623 2.46 6.67 -6.75
N MET A 624 2.34 7.65 -7.65
CA MET A 624 1.10 8.38 -7.85
C MET A 624 0.12 7.56 -8.71
N GLY A 625 -1.16 7.57 -8.37
CA GLY A 625 -2.20 6.80 -9.06
C GLY A 625 -2.80 7.52 -10.26
N ILE A 626 -2.99 8.85 -10.15
CA ILE A 626 -3.58 9.70 -11.19
C ILE A 626 -2.50 10.19 -12.14
N THR A 627 -1.50 10.91 -11.62
CA THR A 627 -0.42 11.54 -12.43
C THR A 627 0.72 10.59 -12.72
N GLY A 628 0.85 9.50 -11.96
CA GLY A 628 1.96 8.58 -12.07
C GLY A 628 1.99 7.76 -13.34
N THR A 629 3.18 7.59 -13.92
CA THR A 629 3.42 6.71 -15.05
C THR A 629 3.32 5.23 -14.62
N ASP A 630 3.08 4.34 -15.57
CA ASP A 630 3.04 2.90 -15.29
C ASP A 630 4.39 2.40 -14.75
N VAL A 631 5.49 3.02 -15.17
CA VAL A 631 6.84 2.72 -14.67
C VAL A 631 6.93 3.05 -13.18
N SER A 632 6.56 4.27 -12.76
CA SER A 632 6.58 4.66 -11.35
C SER A 632 5.69 3.76 -10.50
N LYS A 633 4.48 3.45 -10.98
CA LYS A 633 3.56 2.51 -10.32
C LYS A 633 4.13 1.11 -10.23
N SER A 634 4.83 0.62 -11.26
CA SER A 634 5.33 -0.76 -11.31
C SER A 634 6.43 -1.04 -10.30
N VAL A 635 7.31 -0.07 -10.06
CA VAL A 635 8.43 -0.19 -9.11
C VAL A 635 8.04 0.11 -7.66
N SER A 636 6.88 0.75 -7.45
CA SER A 636 6.41 1.19 -6.13
C SER A 636 5.85 0.04 -5.29
N ASP A 637 5.99 0.16 -3.97
CA ASP A 637 5.43 -0.76 -2.98
C ASP A 637 3.98 -0.40 -2.62
N MET A 638 3.64 0.90 -2.76
CA MET A 638 2.32 1.46 -2.54
C MET A 638 1.98 2.46 -3.65
N VAL A 639 0.70 2.54 -4.03
CA VAL A 639 0.19 3.53 -4.99
C VAL A 639 -0.92 4.34 -4.33
N LEU A 640 -0.85 5.67 -4.45
CA LEU A 640 -1.88 6.59 -3.96
C LEU A 640 -2.92 6.84 -5.05
N ALA A 641 -4.13 6.34 -4.87
CA ALA A 641 -5.20 6.51 -5.86
C ALA A 641 -5.68 7.98 -6.00
N ASP A 642 -5.34 8.84 -5.05
CA ASP A 642 -5.73 10.26 -4.97
C ASP A 642 -4.53 11.23 -5.06
N ASP A 643 -3.32 10.72 -5.24
CA ASP A 643 -2.07 11.49 -5.28
C ASP A 643 -1.87 12.42 -4.06
N ASN A 644 -2.42 12.09 -2.89
CA ASN A 644 -2.47 12.96 -1.73
C ASN A 644 -1.45 12.54 -0.65
N PHE A 645 -0.61 13.49 -0.20
CA PHE A 645 0.35 13.27 0.89
C PHE A 645 -0.31 12.77 2.19
N ALA A 646 -1.51 13.28 2.51
CA ALA A 646 -2.23 12.86 3.71
C ALA A 646 -2.56 11.36 3.71
N THR A 647 -2.73 10.77 2.53
CA THR A 647 -2.97 9.33 2.39
C THR A 647 -1.74 8.50 2.77
N ILE A 648 -0.52 9.04 2.58
CA ILE A 648 0.72 8.40 3.07
C ILE A 648 0.73 8.36 4.60
N VAL A 649 0.40 9.49 5.24
CA VAL A 649 0.38 9.61 6.71
C VAL A 649 -0.65 8.65 7.30
N TYR A 650 -1.84 8.59 6.70
CA TYR A 650 -2.85 7.61 7.06
C TYR A 650 -2.35 6.16 6.87
N ALA A 651 -1.61 5.86 5.81
CA ALA A 651 -1.05 4.53 5.60
C ALA A 651 -0.01 4.16 6.68
N VAL A 652 0.77 5.14 7.15
CA VAL A 652 1.70 4.95 8.28
C VAL A 652 0.94 4.67 9.57
N GLU A 653 -0.12 5.45 9.86
CA GLU A 653 -1.01 5.21 11.02
C GLU A 653 -1.58 3.79 11.01
N GLU A 654 -2.14 3.37 9.87
CA GLU A 654 -2.67 2.01 9.69
C GLU A 654 -1.58 0.94 9.80
N GLY A 655 -0.38 1.17 9.28
CA GLY A 655 0.76 0.27 9.43
C GLY A 655 1.13 0.06 10.91
N ARG A 656 1.18 1.14 11.71
CA ARG A 656 1.39 1.09 13.17
C ARG A 656 0.29 0.32 13.87
N ARG A 657 -0.98 0.60 13.53
CA ARG A 657 -2.15 -0.08 14.09
C ARG A 657 -2.13 -1.58 13.81
N ILE A 658 -1.85 -1.97 12.57
CA ILE A 658 -1.78 -3.39 12.15
C ILE A 658 -0.72 -4.12 12.98
N TYR A 659 0.48 -3.52 13.10
CA TYR A 659 1.56 -4.11 13.86
C TYR A 659 1.22 -4.26 15.36
N ASP A 660 0.62 -3.23 15.96
CA ASP A 660 0.19 -3.28 17.36
C ASP A 660 -0.87 -4.37 17.59
N ASN A 661 -1.83 -4.50 16.68
CA ASN A 661 -2.86 -5.52 16.75
C ASN A 661 -2.29 -6.93 16.54
N ILE A 662 -1.31 -7.09 15.67
CA ILE A 662 -0.56 -8.34 15.51
C ILE A 662 0.14 -8.70 16.82
N ARG A 663 0.81 -7.74 17.49
CA ARG A 663 1.43 -7.97 18.80
C ARG A 663 0.43 -8.38 19.88
N LYS A 664 -0.77 -7.75 19.92
CA LYS A 664 -1.86 -8.13 20.83
C LYS A 664 -2.31 -9.58 20.59
N SER A 665 -2.50 -9.96 19.32
CA SER A 665 -2.86 -11.34 18.95
C SER A 665 -1.76 -12.36 19.31
N ILE A 666 -0.49 -12.01 19.07
CA ILE A 666 0.67 -12.84 19.45
C ILE A 666 0.72 -13.01 20.99
N GLN A 667 0.57 -11.91 21.74
CA GLN A 667 0.57 -11.97 23.21
C GLN A 667 -0.56 -12.89 23.71
N PHE A 668 -1.75 -12.76 23.13
CA PHE A 668 -2.89 -13.58 23.47
C PHE A 668 -2.61 -15.07 23.25
N LEU A 669 -2.27 -15.46 22.02
CA LEU A 669 -2.03 -16.85 21.67
C LEU A 669 -0.86 -17.47 22.48
N LEU A 670 0.24 -16.73 22.65
CA LEU A 670 1.38 -17.27 23.40
C LEU A 670 1.12 -17.36 24.91
N SER A 671 0.34 -16.46 25.52
CA SER A 671 -0.03 -16.56 26.94
C SER A 671 -1.00 -17.70 27.19
N SER A 672 -1.94 -17.95 26.25
CA SER A 672 -2.86 -19.08 26.28
C SER A 672 -2.10 -20.41 26.21
N ASN A 673 -1.32 -20.64 25.16
CA ASN A 673 -0.54 -21.88 25.02
C ASN A 673 0.42 -22.11 26.21
N LEU A 674 1.04 -21.04 26.73
CA LEU A 674 1.89 -21.16 27.90
C LEU A 674 1.10 -21.59 29.15
N SER A 675 -0.15 -21.09 29.30
CA SER A 675 -1.00 -21.48 30.41
C SER A 675 -1.36 -22.96 30.38
N GLU A 676 -1.65 -23.50 29.21
CA GLU A 676 -1.93 -24.91 29.00
C GLU A 676 -0.71 -25.78 29.34
N VAL A 677 0.46 -25.40 28.85
CA VAL A 677 1.71 -26.13 29.11
C VAL A 677 2.02 -26.12 30.60
N VAL A 678 1.94 -24.99 31.28
CA VAL A 678 2.24 -24.88 32.70
C VAL A 678 1.21 -25.65 33.54
N ALA A 679 -0.09 -25.58 33.20
CA ALA A 679 -1.13 -26.31 33.90
C ALA A 679 -0.97 -27.83 33.76
N LEU A 680 -0.72 -28.32 32.53
CA LEU A 680 -0.47 -29.74 32.28
C LEU A 680 0.82 -30.23 32.95
N PHE A 681 1.89 -29.45 32.90
CA PHE A 681 3.13 -29.77 33.58
C PHE A 681 2.94 -29.91 35.08
N ALA A 682 2.32 -28.92 35.72
CA ALA A 682 2.02 -28.94 37.14
C ALA A 682 1.10 -30.10 37.54
N ALA A 683 0.03 -30.31 36.76
CA ALA A 683 -0.89 -31.43 36.99
C ALA A 683 -0.17 -32.81 36.91
N THR A 684 0.78 -32.97 35.96
CA THR A 684 1.57 -34.18 35.83
C THR A 684 2.47 -34.44 37.05
N ILE A 685 3.11 -33.39 37.54
CA ILE A 685 3.91 -33.50 38.79
C ILE A 685 3.02 -33.87 39.97
N MET A 686 1.80 -33.34 40.03
CA MET A 686 0.82 -33.65 41.07
C MET A 686 0.10 -34.99 40.90
N ASN A 687 0.36 -35.71 39.78
CA ASN A 687 -0.29 -36.96 39.39
C ASN A 687 -1.82 -36.80 39.17
N LEU A 688 -2.21 -35.66 38.56
CA LEU A 688 -3.58 -35.34 38.23
C LEU A 688 -3.79 -35.46 36.73
N ARG A 689 -4.91 -36.02 36.28
CA ARG A 689 -5.32 -36.01 34.89
C ARG A 689 -6.17 -34.77 34.62
N LEU A 690 -5.55 -33.70 34.08
CA LEU A 690 -6.20 -32.41 33.92
C LEU A 690 -7.02 -32.33 32.61
N PHE A 691 -6.44 -32.73 31.46
CA PHE A 691 -7.05 -32.62 30.15
C PHE A 691 -6.76 -33.84 29.27
N TYR A 692 -7.65 -34.09 28.33
CA TYR A 692 -7.41 -34.93 27.16
C TYR A 692 -6.99 -34.08 25.97
N PRO A 693 -6.33 -34.64 24.91
CA PRO A 693 -5.94 -33.91 23.72
C PRO A 693 -7.09 -33.13 23.05
N ILE A 694 -8.29 -33.70 23.05
CA ILE A 694 -9.48 -33.08 22.46
C ILE A 694 -9.86 -31.74 23.13
N HIS A 695 -9.64 -31.59 24.45
CA HIS A 695 -9.91 -30.36 25.17
C HIS A 695 -9.01 -29.24 24.71
N ILE A 696 -7.72 -29.53 24.60
CA ILE A 696 -6.69 -28.58 24.14
C ILE A 696 -6.96 -28.12 22.71
N LEU A 697 -7.26 -29.07 21.84
CA LEU A 697 -7.60 -28.75 20.45
C LEU A 697 -8.85 -27.86 20.36
N TRP A 698 -9.88 -28.11 21.18
CA TRP A 698 -11.05 -27.23 21.27
C TRP A 698 -10.68 -25.82 21.68
N ILE A 699 -9.84 -25.70 22.71
CA ILE A 699 -9.39 -24.40 23.23
C ILE A 699 -8.64 -23.63 22.13
N ASN A 700 -7.60 -24.20 21.58
CA ASN A 700 -6.80 -23.56 20.52
C ASN A 700 -7.62 -23.16 19.29
N LEU A 701 -8.62 -23.97 18.94
CA LEU A 701 -9.43 -23.75 17.74
C LEU A 701 -10.55 -22.72 17.95
N ILE A 702 -11.26 -22.80 19.07
CA ILE A 702 -12.48 -22.03 19.31
C ILE A 702 -12.22 -20.85 20.23
N THR A 703 -11.59 -21.07 21.41
CA THR A 703 -11.42 -20.00 22.39
C THR A 703 -10.24 -19.08 22.08
N ASP A 704 -9.24 -19.57 21.35
CA ASP A 704 -8.09 -18.80 20.95
C ASP A 704 -8.22 -18.16 19.56
N SER A 705 -8.59 -18.94 18.54
CA SER A 705 -8.55 -18.43 17.16
C SER A 705 -9.53 -17.28 16.91
N PHE A 706 -10.77 -17.36 17.41
CA PHE A 706 -11.78 -16.32 17.16
C PHE A 706 -11.43 -14.99 17.85
N PRO A 707 -11.08 -14.95 19.15
CA PRO A 707 -10.65 -13.71 19.79
C PRO A 707 -9.34 -13.15 19.24
N ALA A 708 -8.36 -14.01 18.84
CA ALA A 708 -7.11 -13.56 18.24
C ALA A 708 -7.33 -12.81 16.92
N ILE A 709 -8.21 -13.32 16.03
CA ILE A 709 -8.58 -12.63 14.79
C ILE A 709 -9.31 -11.33 15.11
N ALA A 710 -10.22 -11.34 16.09
CA ALA A 710 -10.99 -10.17 16.45
C ALA A 710 -10.13 -9.06 17.10
N LEU A 711 -9.08 -9.41 17.85
CA LEU A 711 -8.08 -8.47 18.36
C LEU A 711 -7.31 -7.81 17.20
N GLY A 712 -7.06 -8.52 16.11
CA GLY A 712 -6.48 -7.97 14.89
C GLY A 712 -7.31 -6.87 14.23
N MET A 713 -8.62 -6.78 14.57
CA MET A 713 -9.53 -5.76 14.05
C MET A 713 -9.70 -4.57 15.00
N GLU A 714 -8.94 -4.48 16.10
CA GLU A 714 -9.03 -3.37 17.05
C GLU A 714 -8.70 -2.04 16.37
N GLU A 715 -9.38 -0.97 16.80
CA GLU A 715 -9.11 0.38 16.33
C GLU A 715 -7.75 0.88 16.81
N ALA A 716 -7.19 1.88 16.11
CA ALA A 716 -5.94 2.52 16.54
C ALA A 716 -6.10 3.16 17.92
N GLU A 717 -5.07 3.06 18.75
CA GLU A 717 -5.02 3.83 20.00
C GLU A 717 -4.89 5.32 19.66
N SER A 718 -5.57 6.19 20.39
CA SER A 718 -5.66 7.64 20.09
C SER A 718 -4.29 8.36 20.11
N ASP A 719 -3.28 7.74 20.70
CA ASP A 719 -1.92 8.27 20.81
C ASP A 719 -0.92 7.64 19.84
N ILE A 720 -1.38 6.82 18.88
CA ILE A 720 -0.49 6.05 17.98
C ILE A 720 0.39 6.95 17.12
N MET A 721 -0.12 8.12 16.72
CA MET A 721 0.62 9.14 15.97
C MET A 721 1.29 10.19 16.88
N ASN A 722 1.28 10.01 18.19
CA ASN A 722 2.04 10.80 19.15
C ASN A 722 3.29 10.06 19.68
N LYS A 723 3.50 8.83 19.22
CA LYS A 723 4.65 7.99 19.58
C LYS A 723 5.71 8.07 18.48
N PRO A 724 7.01 8.04 18.83
CA PRO A 724 8.08 7.96 17.82
C PRO A 724 7.97 6.67 17.01
N PRO A 725 8.53 6.64 15.79
CA PRO A 725 8.58 5.45 14.97
C PRO A 725 9.36 4.34 15.68
N ARG A 726 8.89 3.13 15.52
CA ARG A 726 9.55 1.93 16.03
C ARG A 726 10.83 1.64 15.22
N ASP A 727 11.84 1.12 15.87
CA ASP A 727 13.02 0.58 15.21
C ASP A 727 12.65 -0.68 14.40
N SER A 728 13.14 -0.78 13.16
CA SER A 728 12.90 -1.93 12.27
C SER A 728 13.47 -3.24 12.84
N ASP A 729 14.57 -3.15 13.61
CA ASP A 729 15.25 -4.30 14.19
C ASP A 729 14.66 -4.73 15.53
N GLU A 730 13.74 -3.94 16.07
CA GLU A 730 13.06 -4.26 17.32
C GLU A 730 12.41 -5.65 17.25
N GLY A 731 12.76 -6.51 18.20
CA GLY A 731 12.21 -7.85 18.28
C GLY A 731 10.72 -7.85 18.66
N ILE A 732 9.99 -8.91 18.29
CA ILE A 732 8.56 -9.06 18.62
C ILE A 732 8.31 -8.97 20.14
N PHE A 733 9.26 -9.46 20.95
CA PHE A 733 9.18 -9.48 22.43
C PHE A 733 9.65 -8.18 23.11
N ALA A 734 9.99 -7.16 22.36
CA ALA A 734 10.35 -5.85 22.90
C ALA A 734 9.25 -5.28 23.81
N ASN A 735 9.60 -4.28 24.60
CA ASN A 735 8.67 -3.60 25.51
C ASN A 735 8.04 -4.55 26.55
N ARG A 736 8.84 -5.46 27.11
CA ARG A 736 8.45 -6.43 28.16
C ARG A 736 7.34 -7.41 27.76
N LEU A 737 7.04 -7.57 26.46
CA LEU A 737 5.99 -8.47 25.96
C LEU A 737 6.22 -9.91 26.44
N GLY A 738 7.46 -10.41 26.38
CA GLY A 738 7.81 -11.75 26.85
C GLY A 738 7.50 -11.96 28.33
N VAL A 739 7.78 -10.97 29.18
CA VAL A 739 7.47 -11.01 30.61
C VAL A 739 5.95 -11.06 30.85
N ARG A 740 5.19 -10.27 30.08
CA ARG A 740 3.72 -10.26 30.13
C ARG A 740 3.15 -11.63 29.78
N ILE A 741 3.62 -12.25 28.71
CA ILE A 741 3.20 -13.59 28.29
C ILE A 741 3.42 -14.59 29.42
N VAL A 742 4.62 -14.57 30.04
CA VAL A 742 4.95 -15.54 31.08
C VAL A 742 4.07 -15.38 32.31
N TYR A 743 3.94 -14.19 32.88
CA TYR A 743 3.14 -14.06 34.12
C TYR A 743 1.64 -14.27 33.86
N GLN A 744 1.10 -13.83 32.70
CA GLN A 744 -0.30 -14.02 32.34
C GLN A 744 -0.60 -15.51 32.16
N GLY A 745 0.24 -16.24 31.43
CA GLY A 745 0.10 -17.67 31.28
C GLY A 745 0.17 -18.44 32.60
N VAL A 746 1.10 -18.07 33.48
CA VAL A 746 1.19 -18.70 34.82
C VAL A 746 -0.05 -18.43 35.68
N ILE A 747 -0.59 -17.21 35.65
CA ILE A 747 -1.81 -16.89 36.43
C ILE A 747 -2.99 -17.70 35.91
N ILE A 748 -3.21 -17.79 34.62
CA ILE A 748 -4.27 -18.57 34.00
C ILE A 748 -4.12 -20.05 34.39
N ALA A 749 -2.91 -20.61 34.33
CA ALA A 749 -2.62 -21.98 34.77
C ALA A 749 -2.96 -22.23 36.24
N VAL A 750 -2.60 -21.29 37.12
CA VAL A 750 -2.91 -21.39 38.57
C VAL A 750 -4.43 -21.36 38.81
N LEU A 751 -5.18 -20.46 38.17
CA LEU A 751 -6.62 -20.39 38.27
C LEU A 751 -7.29 -21.69 37.79
N THR A 752 -6.77 -22.27 36.69
CA THR A 752 -7.24 -23.55 36.15
C THR A 752 -7.01 -24.70 37.14
N LEU A 753 -5.82 -24.79 37.75
CA LEU A 753 -5.50 -25.79 38.77
C LEU A 753 -6.36 -25.64 40.03
N ILE A 754 -6.60 -24.41 40.48
CA ILE A 754 -7.49 -24.15 41.62
C ILE A 754 -8.89 -24.63 41.28
N SER A 755 -9.40 -24.36 40.09
CA SER A 755 -10.71 -24.82 39.62
C SER A 755 -10.80 -26.36 39.60
N PHE A 756 -9.75 -27.02 39.10
CA PHE A 756 -9.65 -28.48 39.19
C PHE A 756 -9.74 -29.01 40.60
N LEU A 757 -8.96 -28.46 41.54
CA LEU A 757 -8.94 -28.90 42.94
C LEU A 757 -10.28 -28.66 43.62
N ILE A 758 -10.99 -27.56 43.33
CA ILE A 758 -12.33 -27.32 43.84
C ILE A 758 -13.28 -28.39 43.32
N GLY A 759 -13.27 -28.67 41.99
CA GLY A 759 -14.13 -29.69 41.39
C GLY A 759 -13.86 -31.10 41.92
N TYR A 760 -12.62 -31.40 42.29
CA TYR A 760 -12.23 -32.70 42.87
C TYR A 760 -12.71 -32.88 44.27
N ASN A 761 -12.76 -31.82 45.10
CA ASN A 761 -13.06 -31.89 46.55
C ASN A 761 -14.57 -31.68 46.87
N VAL A 762 -15.37 -31.12 45.98
CA VAL A 762 -16.76 -30.72 46.22
C VAL A 762 -17.73 -31.92 46.29
N ASN A 763 -17.39 -33.03 45.64
CA ASN A 763 -18.29 -34.19 45.57
C ASN A 763 -17.79 -35.35 46.47
N ASN A 764 -18.56 -35.71 47.51
CA ASN A 764 -18.44 -37.01 48.21
C ASN A 764 -18.93 -38.17 47.32
N ALA A 765 -18.81 -38.08 46.02
CA ALA A 765 -19.25 -39.06 45.01
C ALA A 765 -18.14 -40.06 44.67
N SER A 766 -18.41 -41.03 43.85
CA SER A 766 -17.41 -41.96 43.36
C SER A 766 -16.19 -41.22 42.75
N GLN A 767 -15.01 -41.77 42.85
CA GLN A 767 -13.75 -41.16 42.40
C GLN A 767 -13.79 -40.73 40.90
N GLU A 768 -14.46 -41.52 40.08
CA GLU A 768 -14.64 -41.23 38.65
C GLU A 768 -15.51 -39.98 38.40
N LEU A 769 -16.60 -39.80 39.15
CA LEU A 769 -17.48 -38.65 39.04
C LEU A 769 -16.80 -37.35 39.53
N SER A 770 -16.01 -37.45 40.60
CA SER A 770 -15.18 -36.34 41.07
C SER A 770 -14.12 -35.92 40.07
N GLN A 771 -13.45 -36.87 39.45
CA GLN A 771 -12.46 -36.63 38.37
C GLN A 771 -13.08 -35.97 37.13
N GLY A 772 -14.23 -36.45 36.66
CA GLY A 772 -14.96 -35.88 35.52
C GLY A 772 -15.40 -34.43 35.76
N THR A 773 -15.95 -34.17 36.96
CA THR A 773 -16.35 -32.83 37.38
C THR A 773 -15.15 -31.88 37.50
N ALA A 774 -14.05 -32.33 38.11
CA ALA A 774 -12.82 -31.55 38.22
C ALA A 774 -12.23 -31.16 36.85
N MET A 775 -12.17 -32.12 35.93
CA MET A 775 -11.67 -31.90 34.58
C MET A 775 -12.56 -30.94 33.80
N THR A 776 -13.89 -31.07 33.91
CA THR A 776 -14.83 -30.16 33.24
C THR A 776 -14.76 -28.73 33.82
N MET A 777 -14.58 -28.59 35.16
CA MET A 777 -14.36 -27.29 35.76
C MET A 777 -13.06 -26.62 35.32
N ALA A 778 -11.98 -27.39 35.22
CA ALA A 778 -10.69 -26.90 34.69
C ALA A 778 -10.81 -26.49 33.24
N PHE A 779 -11.42 -27.31 32.38
CA PHE A 779 -11.68 -26.99 30.98
C PHE A 779 -12.48 -25.70 30.80
N LEU A 780 -13.58 -25.57 31.54
CA LEU A 780 -14.41 -24.36 31.47
C LEU A 780 -13.65 -23.12 31.97
N THR A 781 -12.93 -23.23 33.10
CA THR A 781 -12.17 -22.12 33.69
C THR A 781 -11.06 -21.66 32.75
N LEU A 782 -10.29 -22.57 32.15
CA LEU A 782 -9.25 -22.24 31.18
C LEU A 782 -9.86 -21.51 29.98
N SER A 783 -10.87 -22.10 29.34
CA SER A 783 -11.56 -21.51 28.19
C SER A 783 -12.09 -20.10 28.48
N LEU A 784 -12.71 -19.91 29.68
CA LEU A 784 -13.24 -18.60 30.06
C LEU A 784 -12.15 -17.59 30.44
N CYS A 785 -11.03 -18.02 31.05
CA CYS A 785 -9.90 -17.16 31.32
C CYS A 785 -9.37 -16.57 30.03
N GLU A 786 -9.22 -17.38 28.96
CA GLU A 786 -8.77 -16.93 27.65
C GLU A 786 -9.76 -15.97 27.00
N ILE A 787 -11.05 -16.32 26.97
CA ILE A 787 -12.11 -15.43 26.48
C ILE A 787 -12.06 -14.07 27.19
N PHE A 788 -12.01 -14.04 28.52
CA PHE A 788 -11.95 -12.79 29.29
C PHE A 788 -10.62 -12.07 29.16
N HIS A 789 -9.51 -12.82 29.04
CA HIS A 789 -8.19 -12.26 28.83
C HIS A 789 -8.09 -11.50 27.49
N SER A 790 -8.82 -11.93 26.46
CA SER A 790 -8.87 -11.22 25.17
C SER A 790 -9.34 -9.76 25.32
N ILE A 791 -10.24 -9.47 26.26
CA ILE A 791 -10.65 -8.10 26.58
C ILE A 791 -9.47 -7.29 27.16
N ASN A 792 -8.69 -7.92 28.05
CA ASN A 792 -7.54 -7.26 28.67
C ASN A 792 -6.50 -6.80 27.63
N LEU A 793 -6.37 -7.52 26.53
CA LEU A 793 -5.37 -7.26 25.49
C LEU A 793 -5.80 -6.23 24.45
N ARG A 794 -6.99 -5.65 24.52
CA ARG A 794 -7.42 -4.55 23.64
C ARG A 794 -6.50 -3.35 23.73
N SER A 795 -5.96 -3.04 24.89
CA SER A 795 -4.90 -2.06 25.05
C SER A 795 -3.80 -2.60 25.97
N SER A 796 -2.56 -2.30 25.64
CA SER A 796 -1.40 -2.71 26.43
C SER A 796 -1.16 -1.83 27.66
N ILE A 797 -1.70 -0.59 27.67
CA ILE A 797 -1.44 0.42 28.69
C ILE A 797 -2.75 0.97 29.28
N ASN A 798 -3.75 1.19 28.44
CA ASN A 798 -5.00 1.83 28.85
C ASN A 798 -5.94 0.82 29.53
N SER A 799 -6.65 1.28 30.59
CA SER A 799 -7.66 0.47 31.24
C SER A 799 -8.87 0.24 30.33
N ILE A 800 -9.34 -0.99 30.33
CA ILE A 800 -10.54 -1.38 29.57
C ILE A 800 -11.79 -0.69 30.13
N LEU A 801 -11.82 -0.46 31.45
CA LEU A 801 -12.97 0.15 32.16
C LEU A 801 -13.25 1.58 31.65
N PHE A 802 -12.26 2.28 31.08
CA PHE A 802 -12.38 3.65 30.59
C PHE A 802 -12.29 3.76 29.06
N SER A 803 -12.24 2.62 28.35
CA SER A 803 -12.18 2.60 26.88
C SER A 803 -13.51 3.08 26.29
N LYS A 804 -13.45 4.12 25.43
CA LYS A 804 -14.60 4.66 24.70
C LYS A 804 -14.94 3.85 23.44
N THR A 805 -14.02 3.03 22.96
CA THR A 805 -14.21 2.23 21.75
C THR A 805 -14.71 0.83 22.09
N HIS A 806 -15.57 0.26 21.22
CA HIS A 806 -16.11 -1.07 21.40
C HIS A 806 -15.83 -1.92 20.17
N ASN A 807 -14.96 -2.92 20.33
CA ASN A 807 -14.74 -3.91 19.27
C ASN A 807 -15.90 -4.90 19.20
N LYS A 808 -16.86 -4.65 18.32
CA LYS A 808 -18.03 -5.51 18.10
C LYS A 808 -17.66 -6.92 17.68
N TYR A 809 -16.59 -7.07 16.92
CA TYR A 809 -16.11 -8.38 16.45
C TYR A 809 -15.56 -9.20 17.62
N LEU A 810 -14.85 -8.57 18.54
CA LEU A 810 -14.33 -9.24 19.73
C LEU A 810 -15.48 -9.70 20.63
N LEU A 811 -16.47 -8.83 20.89
CA LEU A 811 -17.64 -9.21 21.68
C LEU A 811 -18.42 -10.37 21.05
N LEU A 812 -18.58 -10.37 19.73
CA LEU A 812 -19.22 -11.47 19.00
C LEU A 812 -18.41 -12.76 19.09
N ALA A 813 -17.09 -12.68 18.92
CA ALA A 813 -16.18 -13.81 19.04
C ALA A 813 -16.23 -14.43 20.44
N MET A 814 -16.18 -13.59 21.48
CA MET A 814 -16.29 -14.02 22.90
C MET A 814 -17.63 -14.72 23.16
N LEU A 815 -18.74 -14.12 22.71
CA LEU A 815 -20.08 -14.71 22.88
C LEU A 815 -20.17 -16.04 22.16
N ALA A 816 -19.67 -16.11 20.94
CA ALA A 816 -19.67 -17.36 20.15
C ALA A 816 -18.84 -18.44 20.84
N SER A 817 -17.60 -18.13 21.26
CA SER A 817 -16.74 -19.08 21.99
C SER A 817 -17.36 -19.54 23.31
N PHE A 818 -17.96 -18.63 24.05
CA PHE A 818 -18.67 -18.94 25.31
C PHE A 818 -19.84 -19.91 25.08
N VAL A 819 -20.73 -19.58 24.13
CA VAL A 819 -21.89 -20.43 23.81
C VAL A 819 -21.45 -21.80 23.30
N LEU A 820 -20.46 -21.86 22.42
CA LEU A 820 -19.93 -23.11 21.90
C LEU A 820 -19.31 -23.98 23.01
N THR A 821 -18.56 -23.39 23.92
CA THR A 821 -17.99 -24.12 25.08
C THR A 821 -19.06 -24.68 26.01
N LEU A 822 -20.13 -23.91 26.32
CA LEU A 822 -21.25 -24.44 27.06
C LEU A 822 -22.01 -25.56 26.32
N THR A 823 -22.13 -25.43 24.99
CA THR A 823 -22.77 -26.44 24.14
C THR A 823 -22.10 -27.82 24.27
N VAL A 824 -20.76 -27.85 24.27
CA VAL A 824 -19.99 -29.09 24.43
C VAL A 824 -20.14 -29.69 25.83
N ILE A 825 -20.34 -28.89 26.88
CA ILE A 825 -20.51 -29.37 28.27
C ILE A 825 -21.91 -29.92 28.50
N TYR A 826 -22.96 -29.29 27.94
CA TYR A 826 -24.34 -29.59 28.32
C TYR A 826 -25.15 -30.38 27.30
N ILE A 827 -24.73 -30.47 26.01
CA ILE A 827 -25.49 -31.27 25.06
C ILE A 827 -25.12 -32.74 25.17
N PRO A 828 -26.11 -33.66 25.44
CA PRO A 828 -25.88 -35.08 25.48
C PRO A 828 -25.31 -35.59 24.14
N GLY A 829 -24.33 -36.46 24.23
CA GLY A 829 -23.59 -36.96 23.09
C GLY A 829 -22.33 -36.15 22.78
N LEU A 830 -22.39 -34.82 22.78
CA LEU A 830 -21.16 -34.00 22.68
C LEU A 830 -20.31 -34.10 23.93
N ASN A 831 -20.90 -33.97 25.10
CA ASN A 831 -20.19 -34.12 26.38
C ASN A 831 -19.53 -35.53 26.49
N THR A 832 -20.16 -36.58 25.96
CA THR A 832 -19.60 -37.93 25.98
C THR A 832 -18.37 -38.01 25.04
N VAL A 833 -18.45 -37.43 23.82
CA VAL A 833 -17.32 -37.38 22.90
C VAL A 833 -16.14 -36.59 23.47
N PHE A 834 -16.43 -35.51 24.18
CA PHE A 834 -15.40 -34.69 24.84
C PHE A 834 -15.02 -35.22 26.24
N GLN A 835 -15.60 -36.34 26.70
CA GLN A 835 -15.35 -36.90 28.03
C GLN A 835 -15.57 -35.88 29.17
N LEU A 836 -16.58 -35.01 29.01
CA LEU A 836 -16.96 -33.96 29.99
C LEU A 836 -18.22 -34.35 30.74
N THR A 837 -18.35 -33.83 31.94
CA THR A 837 -19.51 -34.05 32.84
C THR A 837 -20.31 -32.75 32.97
N ALA A 838 -21.64 -32.80 32.81
CA ALA A 838 -22.47 -31.62 33.03
C ALA A 838 -22.32 -31.07 34.46
N LEU A 839 -21.97 -29.79 34.55
CA LEU A 839 -21.69 -29.15 35.83
C LEU A 839 -22.98 -28.69 36.55
N PRO A 840 -23.11 -28.92 37.89
CA PRO A 840 -24.08 -28.22 38.70
C PRO A 840 -23.87 -26.72 38.65
N LEU A 841 -24.97 -25.96 38.85
CA LEU A 841 -24.94 -24.48 38.80
C LEU A 841 -23.90 -23.86 39.73
N ALA A 842 -23.68 -24.40 40.93
CA ALA A 842 -22.69 -23.90 41.89
C ALA A 842 -21.24 -24.02 41.30
N ASN A 843 -20.92 -25.14 40.64
CA ASN A 843 -19.62 -25.41 40.07
C ASN A 843 -19.40 -24.55 38.78
N LEU A 844 -20.47 -24.37 38.01
CA LEU A 844 -20.47 -23.46 36.87
C LEU A 844 -20.15 -22.02 37.31
N LEU A 845 -20.86 -21.52 38.33
CA LEU A 845 -20.64 -20.17 38.85
C LEU A 845 -19.25 -20.00 39.48
N ALA A 846 -18.75 -21.04 40.17
CA ALA A 846 -17.38 -21.06 40.71
C ALA A 846 -16.32 -20.96 39.61
N ALA A 847 -16.46 -21.72 38.49
CA ALA A 847 -15.56 -21.68 37.36
C ALA A 847 -15.58 -20.30 36.65
N ILE A 848 -16.78 -19.72 36.46
CA ILE A 848 -16.94 -18.36 35.92
C ILE A 848 -16.29 -17.32 36.84
N GLY A 849 -16.53 -17.42 38.14
CA GLY A 849 -15.97 -16.50 39.15
C GLY A 849 -14.44 -16.52 39.17
N LEU A 850 -13.85 -17.72 39.10
CA LEU A 850 -12.39 -17.87 39.00
C LEU A 850 -11.85 -17.26 37.70
N ALA A 851 -12.49 -17.52 36.57
CA ALA A 851 -12.05 -16.99 35.29
C ALA A 851 -12.10 -15.45 35.23
N LEU A 852 -13.07 -14.82 35.88
CA LEU A 852 -13.17 -13.36 35.94
C LEU A 852 -12.01 -12.69 36.71
N ILE A 853 -11.29 -13.43 37.57
CA ILE A 853 -10.15 -12.89 38.33
C ILE A 853 -9.03 -12.39 37.40
N ILE A 854 -8.91 -12.95 36.20
CA ILE A 854 -7.85 -12.52 35.23
C ILE A 854 -8.00 -11.04 34.84
N ILE A 855 -9.24 -10.49 34.85
CA ILE A 855 -9.49 -9.09 34.47
C ILE A 855 -8.83 -8.12 35.47
N PRO A 856 -9.18 -8.13 36.77
CA PRO A 856 -8.57 -7.20 37.70
C PRO A 856 -7.07 -7.41 37.90
N VAL A 857 -6.57 -8.63 37.76
CA VAL A 857 -5.13 -8.90 37.87
C VAL A 857 -4.33 -8.17 36.78
N VAL A 858 -4.78 -8.25 35.53
CA VAL A 858 -4.13 -7.55 34.42
C VAL A 858 -4.35 -6.04 34.49
N GLU A 859 -5.51 -5.57 34.96
CA GLU A 859 -5.74 -4.14 35.16
C GLU A 859 -4.84 -3.52 36.25
N ILE A 860 -4.54 -4.26 37.34
CA ILE A 860 -3.57 -3.82 38.34
C ILE A 860 -2.16 -3.70 37.72
N GLU A 861 -1.76 -4.66 36.92
CA GLU A 861 -0.47 -4.60 36.19
C GLU A 861 -0.38 -3.35 35.29
N LYS A 862 -1.42 -3.06 34.53
CA LYS A 862 -1.49 -1.86 33.70
C LYS A 862 -1.37 -0.58 34.55
N LEU A 863 -2.00 -0.53 35.71
CA LEU A 863 -1.88 0.59 36.66
C LEU A 863 -0.41 0.78 37.11
N ILE A 864 0.25 -0.30 37.53
CA ILE A 864 1.67 -0.27 37.92
C ILE A 864 2.54 0.17 36.75
N SER A 865 2.33 -0.38 35.57
CA SER A 865 3.11 -0.02 34.37
C SER A 865 2.99 1.46 34.00
N ARG A 866 1.82 2.08 34.17
CA ARG A 866 1.62 3.53 33.94
C ARG A 866 2.38 4.41 34.94
N GLN A 867 2.55 3.96 36.15
CA GLN A 867 3.29 4.72 37.17
C GLN A 867 4.81 4.63 37.00
N THR A 868 5.28 3.65 36.23
CA THR A 868 6.72 3.41 35.99
C THR A 868 7.20 3.91 34.63
N MET A 869 6.32 4.36 33.76
CA MET A 869 6.59 5.10 32.51
C MET A 869 6.55 6.62 32.75
#